data_cf7e771503ac2a5677d512dbae8f528b
#
_entry.id   cf7e771503ac2a5677d512dbae8f528b
#
_cell.length_a   1.000
_cell.length_b   1.000
_cell.length_c   1.000
_cell.angle_alpha   90.00
_cell.angle_beta   90.00
_cell.angle_gamma   90.00
#
_symmetry.space_group_name_H-M   'P 1'
#
loop_
_entity.id
_entity.type
_entity.pdbx_description
1 polymer ?
#
loop_
_entity_poly.entity_id
_entity_poly.type
_entity_poly.pdbx_seq_one_letter_code
_entity_poly.pdbx_strand_id
1 'polypeptide(L)'
;MIFATLLACAAICGGTLATYLYDQSAHPAARLAAGTATGLAALGLVGFVFASLIGFGAASLALSGLVVALPLALLVRGDYRARLRFDARTLARDVRDGFVRPSLRTTAPLALTVCALVLFWIVFGRAMFERAGEIYTGVDNNLGDLPFHLSIIESFVRGGNFPPVHPEYAGARLTYPFVVDFVAAMFTRAGAGVESALFYENVLLAVSLVGLLYRFALEWTRDRLAAVIAPVLVVFSGGLGFVRLYLDASQSRLSFTDFLWRLPRDYTITFNGSFRWGNAVTTLFVPQRGLLLGLPVALVVMTQWWLAIRDETNEMPVGQLDEGTRANFDAATPRRGDSKIKERKSKKDKKGNRASARAKGAKGEARDFVAPPTFAPFRSLPLISKLDRVELRMLGAGLIAGLLPLVHAHTFVSLMLVGGCLALLFPRWRAWIIFFAAAFIVAAPAMWWATRGTAARPASFFAWQLGWDRGTQNPVWFWFKNTGLFIPLLVAALAWRGREPVVTKRALIFYLPFTLLFLICNAGKISPWIWDNIKVLFYWFVASAPLVALLLARLWRMNVAARIASFTLIVMLTLAGALDIWRVVSEASEQREFDRDGVVFASVVERETAPRSLILHAPTYNHPVYLSGRQSLMGYAGHLWSQGIDYAARDAEIRRIYAGAPDAESLLAREGVEYVVISPLERTSLTVNEQFFTRFKKVGETGAYRLYKVTSP
;
A
#
# COMPACT_ATOMS: atom_id res chain seq x y z
N MET A 1 7.87 -10.56 -21.89
CA MET A 1 7.01 -11.34 -20.96
C MET A 1 7.79 -12.34 -20.09
N ILE A 2 8.46 -13.37 -20.66
CA ILE A 2 9.14 -14.44 -19.87
C ILE A 2 10.12 -13.87 -18.85
N PHE A 3 10.98 -12.93 -19.27
CA PHE A 3 11.99 -12.35 -18.37
C PHE A 3 11.36 -11.51 -17.24
N ALA A 4 10.31 -10.75 -17.53
CA ALA A 4 9.55 -10.02 -16.50
C ALA A 4 8.91 -10.97 -15.46
N THR A 5 8.34 -12.09 -15.94
CA THR A 5 7.79 -13.13 -15.06
C THR A 5 8.88 -13.75 -14.18
N LEU A 6 10.07 -14.02 -14.74
CA LEU A 6 11.20 -14.57 -13.96
C LEU A 6 11.67 -13.59 -12.87
N LEU A 7 11.73 -12.28 -13.16
CA LEU A 7 12.06 -11.25 -12.18
C LEU A 7 11.02 -11.19 -11.06
N ALA A 8 9.73 -11.22 -11.39
CA ALA A 8 8.66 -11.25 -10.41
C ALA A 8 8.73 -12.51 -9.54
N CYS A 9 8.92 -13.68 -10.15
CA CYS A 9 9.11 -14.94 -9.42
C CYS A 9 10.33 -14.90 -8.49
N ALA A 10 11.47 -14.36 -8.96
CA ALA A 10 12.67 -14.20 -8.13
C ALA A 10 12.41 -13.32 -6.91
N ALA A 11 11.73 -12.18 -7.08
CA ALA A 11 11.36 -11.29 -6.00
C ALA A 11 10.41 -11.95 -4.99
N ILE A 12 9.34 -12.59 -5.47
CA ILE A 12 8.34 -13.25 -4.63
C ILE A 12 8.93 -14.43 -3.88
N CYS A 13 9.67 -15.31 -4.56
CA CYS A 13 10.28 -16.49 -3.94
C CYS A 13 11.39 -16.10 -2.95
N GLY A 14 12.28 -15.16 -3.34
CA GLY A 14 13.33 -14.67 -2.47
C GLY A 14 12.77 -13.97 -1.24
N GLY A 15 11.81 -13.05 -1.42
CA GLY A 15 11.13 -12.38 -0.31
C GLY A 15 10.41 -13.36 0.61
N THR A 16 9.72 -14.37 0.05
CA THR A 16 9.03 -15.41 0.84
C THR A 16 10.03 -16.22 1.68
N LEU A 17 11.14 -16.66 1.11
CA LEU A 17 12.16 -17.39 1.84
C LEU A 17 12.88 -16.54 2.88
N ALA A 18 13.09 -15.24 2.61
CA ALA A 18 13.65 -14.32 3.60
C ALA A 18 12.78 -14.23 4.87
N THR A 19 11.46 -14.44 4.79
CA THR A 19 10.59 -14.45 5.98
C THR A 19 10.95 -15.54 6.99
N TYR A 20 11.55 -16.66 6.56
CA TYR A 20 11.98 -17.72 7.48
C TYR A 20 13.08 -17.27 8.43
N LEU A 21 13.82 -16.22 8.11
CA LEU A 21 14.92 -15.72 8.90
C LEU A 21 14.45 -14.97 10.14
N TYR A 22 13.34 -14.23 10.04
CA TYR A 22 12.86 -13.35 11.10
C TYR A 22 11.48 -13.73 11.66
N ASP A 23 10.65 -14.44 10.90
CA ASP A 23 9.28 -14.79 11.28
C ASP A 23 9.03 -16.30 11.22
N GLN A 24 9.45 -16.99 12.26
CA GLN A 24 9.37 -18.45 12.31
C GLN A 24 7.94 -19.00 12.46
N SER A 25 7.02 -18.19 12.99
CA SER A 25 5.64 -18.59 13.29
C SER A 25 4.63 -18.25 12.21
N ALA A 26 5.04 -17.57 11.11
CA ALA A 26 4.13 -17.16 10.08
C ALA A 26 3.47 -18.35 9.35
N HIS A 27 2.17 -18.21 9.08
CA HIS A 27 1.44 -19.10 8.18
C HIS A 27 1.95 -18.95 6.74
N PRO A 28 2.01 -20.02 5.91
CA PRO A 28 2.56 -19.96 4.55
C PRO A 28 1.91 -18.90 3.65
N ALA A 29 0.59 -18.72 3.71
CA ALA A 29 -0.09 -17.66 2.95
C ALA A 29 0.40 -16.25 3.37
N ALA A 30 0.63 -16.02 4.67
CA ALA A 30 1.15 -14.75 5.16
C ALA A 30 2.63 -14.53 4.79
N ARG A 31 3.42 -15.63 4.69
CA ARG A 31 4.80 -15.57 4.16
C ARG A 31 4.81 -15.15 2.71
N LEU A 32 3.91 -15.74 1.89
CA LEU A 32 3.79 -15.39 0.49
C LEU A 32 3.42 -13.92 0.31
N ALA A 33 2.41 -13.44 1.04
CA ALA A 33 1.99 -12.03 0.99
C ALA A 33 3.11 -11.08 1.45
N ALA A 34 3.79 -11.38 2.58
CA ALA A 34 4.92 -10.59 3.05
C ALA A 34 6.09 -10.61 2.06
N GLY A 35 6.39 -11.80 1.51
CA GLY A 35 7.45 -11.98 0.53
C GLY A 35 7.21 -11.26 -0.78
N THR A 36 5.96 -11.21 -1.26
CA THR A 36 5.58 -10.44 -2.44
C THR A 36 5.87 -8.95 -2.23
N ALA A 37 5.37 -8.35 -1.17
CA ALA A 37 5.56 -6.92 -0.91
C ALA A 37 7.03 -6.56 -0.66
N THR A 38 7.71 -7.28 0.23
CA THR A 38 9.10 -7.00 0.58
C THR A 38 10.07 -7.36 -0.55
N GLY A 39 9.77 -8.41 -1.31
CA GLY A 39 10.56 -8.84 -2.47
C GLY A 39 10.49 -7.83 -3.62
N LEU A 40 9.31 -7.29 -3.94
CA LEU A 40 9.15 -6.25 -4.96
C LEU A 40 9.82 -4.94 -4.53
N ALA A 41 9.68 -4.52 -3.27
CA ALA A 41 10.37 -3.35 -2.76
C ALA A 41 11.91 -3.51 -2.82
N ALA A 42 12.42 -4.69 -2.46
CA ALA A 42 13.85 -5.00 -2.58
C ALA A 42 14.31 -5.05 -4.04
N LEU A 43 13.51 -5.65 -4.95
CA LEU A 43 13.80 -5.68 -6.38
C LEU A 43 13.96 -4.27 -6.95
N GLY A 44 13.04 -3.36 -6.62
CA GLY A 44 13.09 -1.98 -7.10
C GLY A 44 14.33 -1.24 -6.61
N LEU A 45 14.68 -1.34 -5.32
CA LEU A 45 15.86 -0.67 -4.76
C LEU A 45 17.18 -1.26 -5.27
N VAL A 46 17.30 -2.59 -5.30
CA VAL A 46 18.49 -3.27 -5.82
C VAL A 46 18.63 -3.00 -7.32
N GLY A 47 17.53 -3.04 -8.05
CA GLY A 47 17.46 -2.71 -9.47
C GLY A 47 17.89 -1.28 -9.75
N PHE A 48 17.45 -0.34 -8.94
CA PHE A 48 17.86 1.07 -9.05
C PHE A 48 19.37 1.25 -8.84
N VAL A 49 19.95 0.56 -7.85
CA VAL A 49 21.39 0.60 -7.62
C VAL A 49 22.16 0.07 -8.84
N PHE A 50 21.81 -1.13 -9.35
CA PHE A 50 22.50 -1.68 -10.51
C PHE A 50 22.28 -0.86 -11.78
N ALA A 51 21.05 -0.37 -12.02
CA ALA A 51 20.79 0.49 -13.17
C ALA A 51 21.58 1.80 -13.11
N SER A 52 21.78 2.37 -11.92
CA SER A 52 22.60 3.56 -11.73
C SER A 52 24.11 3.32 -11.95
N LEU A 53 24.61 2.11 -11.70
CA LEU A 53 26.03 1.78 -11.80
C LEU A 53 26.45 1.29 -13.19
N ILE A 54 25.62 0.47 -13.84
CA ILE A 54 25.97 -0.21 -15.09
C ILE A 54 24.96 0.02 -16.23
N GLY A 55 24.01 0.96 -16.02
CA GLY A 55 22.95 1.27 -16.99
C GLY A 55 21.73 0.36 -16.86
N PHE A 56 20.58 0.85 -17.37
CA PHE A 56 19.28 0.16 -17.28
C PHE A 56 19.08 -0.81 -18.46
N GLY A 57 19.62 -2.00 -18.34
CA GLY A 57 19.59 -3.04 -19.36
C GLY A 57 19.47 -4.46 -18.81
N ALA A 58 19.61 -5.45 -19.69
CA ALA A 58 19.46 -6.86 -19.33
C ALA A 58 20.41 -7.30 -18.20
N ALA A 59 21.64 -6.77 -18.16
CA ALA A 59 22.63 -7.11 -17.14
C ALA A 59 22.19 -6.63 -15.74
N SER A 60 21.78 -5.35 -15.62
CA SER A 60 21.29 -4.80 -14.35
C SER A 60 20.03 -5.52 -13.85
N LEU A 61 19.10 -5.86 -14.77
CA LEU A 61 17.90 -6.62 -14.45
C LEU A 61 18.24 -8.03 -13.96
N ALA A 62 19.14 -8.74 -14.65
CA ALA A 62 19.57 -10.09 -14.27
C ALA A 62 20.28 -10.10 -12.91
N LEU A 63 21.22 -9.17 -12.67
CA LEU A 63 21.90 -9.04 -11.38
C LEU A 63 20.93 -8.72 -10.26
N SER A 64 19.94 -7.85 -10.51
CA SER A 64 18.89 -7.54 -9.52
C SER A 64 18.06 -8.78 -9.19
N GLY A 65 17.64 -9.53 -10.20
CA GLY A 65 16.94 -10.80 -10.02
C GLY A 65 17.75 -11.80 -9.21
N LEU A 66 19.05 -11.94 -9.48
CA LEU A 66 19.95 -12.83 -8.74
C LEU A 66 20.10 -12.41 -7.27
N VAL A 67 20.29 -11.12 -7.00
CA VAL A 67 20.43 -10.61 -5.61
C VAL A 67 19.16 -10.81 -4.80
N VAL A 68 17.99 -10.49 -5.35
CA VAL A 68 16.73 -10.71 -4.62
C VAL A 68 16.40 -12.21 -4.47
N ALA A 69 16.94 -13.06 -5.34
CA ALA A 69 16.82 -14.51 -5.25
C ALA A 69 17.84 -15.16 -4.28
N LEU A 70 18.81 -14.43 -3.73
CA LEU A 70 19.82 -15.00 -2.80
C LEU A 70 19.20 -15.83 -1.66
N PRO A 71 18.03 -15.49 -1.07
CA PRO A 71 17.41 -16.34 -0.05
C PRO A 71 17.07 -17.76 -0.53
N LEU A 72 17.01 -18.03 -1.85
CA LEU A 72 16.90 -19.40 -2.37
C LEU A 72 18.07 -20.30 -1.94
N ALA A 73 19.24 -19.75 -1.64
CA ALA A 73 20.39 -20.48 -1.11
C ALA A 73 20.07 -21.17 0.25
N LEU A 74 19.06 -20.69 1.00
CA LEU A 74 18.57 -21.35 2.20
C LEU A 74 18.09 -22.78 1.92
N LEU A 75 17.62 -23.06 0.69
CA LEU A 75 17.16 -24.38 0.29
C LEU A 75 18.29 -25.41 0.09
N VAL A 76 19.55 -25.01 0.11
CA VAL A 76 20.70 -25.94 0.19
C VAL A 76 20.64 -26.73 1.50
N ARG A 77 20.13 -26.15 2.57
CA ARG A 77 19.98 -26.78 3.88
C ARG A 77 18.72 -27.64 3.95
N GLY A 78 18.86 -28.85 4.50
CA GLY A 78 17.77 -29.83 4.61
C GLY A 78 16.61 -29.36 5.50
N ASP A 79 16.91 -28.61 6.56
CA ASP A 79 15.92 -28.07 7.50
C ASP A 79 14.96 -27.06 6.81
N TYR A 80 15.49 -26.14 5.98
CA TYR A 80 14.66 -25.21 5.21
C TYR A 80 13.79 -25.91 4.15
N ARG A 81 14.35 -26.94 3.46
CA ARG A 81 13.56 -27.76 2.54
C ARG A 81 12.44 -28.52 3.23
N ALA A 82 12.71 -29.07 4.42
CA ALA A 82 11.69 -29.76 5.21
C ALA A 82 10.58 -28.78 5.65
N ARG A 83 10.95 -27.59 6.09
CA ARG A 83 10.00 -26.55 6.48
C ARG A 83 9.15 -26.08 5.29
N LEU A 84 9.78 -25.80 4.14
CA LEU A 84 9.04 -25.38 2.93
C LEU A 84 8.04 -26.45 2.49
N ARG A 85 8.44 -27.75 2.51
CA ARG A 85 7.53 -28.85 2.21
C ARG A 85 6.38 -28.96 3.21
N PHE A 86 6.65 -28.74 4.51
CA PHE A 86 5.61 -28.67 5.53
C PHE A 86 4.64 -27.52 5.27
N ASP A 87 5.15 -26.33 5.00
CA ASP A 87 4.35 -25.13 4.72
C ASP A 87 3.51 -25.32 3.42
N ALA A 88 4.08 -25.89 2.36
CA ALA A 88 3.35 -26.20 1.12
C ALA A 88 2.21 -27.21 1.36
N ARG A 89 2.46 -28.26 2.15
CA ARG A 89 1.42 -29.23 2.53
C ARG A 89 0.34 -28.60 3.41
N THR A 90 0.72 -27.68 4.29
CA THR A 90 -0.24 -26.93 5.14
C THR A 90 -1.13 -26.07 4.28
N LEU A 91 -0.56 -25.30 3.34
CA LEU A 91 -1.33 -24.45 2.41
C LEU A 91 -2.29 -25.30 1.55
N ALA A 92 -1.79 -26.39 0.96
CA ALA A 92 -2.62 -27.30 0.15
C ALA A 92 -3.77 -27.91 0.96
N ARG A 93 -3.50 -28.26 2.24
CA ARG A 93 -4.52 -28.78 3.15
C ARG A 93 -5.57 -27.72 3.48
N ASP A 94 -5.14 -26.49 3.82
CA ASP A 94 -6.06 -25.41 4.17
C ASP A 94 -6.93 -25.00 2.99
N VAL A 95 -6.38 -24.98 1.77
CA VAL A 95 -7.17 -24.75 0.55
C VAL A 95 -8.20 -25.89 0.35
N ARG A 96 -7.78 -27.15 0.43
CA ARG A 96 -8.70 -28.30 0.30
C ARG A 96 -9.78 -28.28 1.38
N ASP A 97 -9.39 -28.06 2.64
CA ASP A 97 -10.32 -28.06 3.77
C ASP A 97 -11.26 -26.84 3.71
N GLY A 98 -10.85 -25.74 3.07
CA GLY A 98 -11.69 -24.59 2.78
C GLY A 98 -12.89 -24.93 1.88
N PHE A 99 -12.73 -25.87 0.94
CA PHE A 99 -13.82 -26.35 0.07
C PHE A 99 -14.59 -27.51 0.68
N VAL A 100 -13.90 -28.47 1.32
CA VAL A 100 -14.50 -29.75 1.78
C VAL A 100 -15.13 -29.63 3.18
N ARG A 101 -14.56 -28.78 4.05
CA ARG A 101 -14.99 -28.59 5.46
C ARG A 101 -15.06 -27.12 5.82
N PRO A 102 -16.12 -26.41 5.38
CA PRO A 102 -16.23 -24.96 5.59
C PRO A 102 -16.08 -24.56 7.05
N SER A 103 -15.18 -23.61 7.32
CA SER A 103 -14.94 -23.07 8.67
C SER A 103 -14.38 -21.65 8.61
N LEU A 104 -14.55 -20.88 9.68
CA LEU A 104 -13.89 -19.57 9.82
C LEU A 104 -12.36 -19.67 9.77
N ARG A 105 -11.79 -20.86 9.96
CA ARG A 105 -10.34 -21.08 9.92
C ARG A 105 -9.81 -21.21 8.51
N THR A 106 -10.51 -21.90 7.64
CA THR A 106 -10.02 -22.30 6.31
C THR A 106 -10.78 -21.61 5.18
N THR A 107 -12.11 -21.60 5.24
CA THR A 107 -12.96 -21.04 4.19
C THR A 107 -12.95 -19.52 4.17
N ALA A 108 -13.00 -18.85 5.35
CA ALA A 108 -13.10 -17.40 5.37
C ALA A 108 -11.83 -16.70 4.85
N PRO A 109 -10.58 -17.10 5.21
CA PRO A 109 -9.39 -16.52 4.59
C PRO A 109 -9.28 -16.81 3.10
N LEU A 110 -9.68 -18.03 2.68
CA LEU A 110 -9.69 -18.40 1.26
C LEU A 110 -10.67 -17.55 0.47
N ALA A 111 -11.93 -17.42 0.95
CA ALA A 111 -12.94 -16.58 0.34
C ALA A 111 -12.49 -15.11 0.28
N LEU A 112 -11.91 -14.57 1.37
CA LEU A 112 -11.36 -13.23 1.41
C LEU A 112 -10.28 -13.02 0.33
N THR A 113 -9.38 -14.00 0.16
CA THR A 113 -8.31 -13.94 -0.86
C THR A 113 -8.89 -14.00 -2.27
N VAL A 114 -9.84 -14.91 -2.54
CA VAL A 114 -10.49 -15.03 -3.86
C VAL A 114 -11.30 -13.77 -4.18
N CYS A 115 -12.10 -13.26 -3.23
CA CYS A 115 -12.85 -12.03 -3.42
C CYS A 115 -11.91 -10.82 -3.66
N ALA A 116 -10.81 -10.72 -2.93
CA ALA A 116 -9.81 -9.70 -3.15
C ALA A 116 -9.17 -9.82 -4.55
N LEU A 117 -8.80 -11.02 -4.98
CA LEU A 117 -8.23 -11.25 -6.31
C LEU A 117 -9.21 -10.81 -7.41
N VAL A 118 -10.48 -11.23 -7.34
CA VAL A 118 -11.50 -10.86 -8.32
C VAL A 118 -11.75 -9.35 -8.31
N LEU A 119 -11.92 -8.77 -7.13
CA LEU A 119 -12.14 -7.34 -6.98
C LEU A 119 -11.01 -6.52 -7.59
N PHE A 120 -9.77 -6.78 -7.19
CA PHE A 120 -8.62 -6.01 -7.65
C PHE A 120 -8.25 -6.31 -9.10
N TRP A 121 -8.56 -7.51 -9.60
CA TRP A 121 -8.44 -7.80 -11.02
C TRP A 121 -9.33 -6.87 -11.85
N ILE A 122 -10.59 -6.69 -11.46
CA ILE A 122 -11.53 -5.79 -12.15
C ILE A 122 -11.09 -4.33 -11.98
N VAL A 123 -10.83 -3.90 -10.73
CA VAL A 123 -10.51 -2.49 -10.44
C VAL A 123 -9.22 -2.04 -11.13
N PHE A 124 -8.13 -2.84 -11.06
CA PHE A 124 -6.88 -2.46 -11.72
C PHE A 124 -6.94 -2.64 -13.24
N GLY A 125 -7.79 -3.53 -13.77
CA GLY A 125 -8.09 -3.56 -15.19
C GLY A 125 -8.81 -2.30 -15.69
N ARG A 126 -9.44 -1.54 -14.77
CA ARG A 126 -10.07 -0.24 -15.08
C ARG A 126 -9.17 0.96 -14.72
N ALA A 127 -8.09 0.76 -13.96
CA ALA A 127 -7.18 1.84 -13.57
C ALA A 127 -6.40 2.43 -14.76
N MET A 128 -6.02 1.57 -15.71
CA MET A 128 -5.47 1.94 -17.03
C MET A 128 -5.91 0.90 -18.05
N PHE A 129 -6.45 1.33 -19.18
CA PHE A 129 -6.78 0.43 -20.28
C PHE A 129 -6.71 1.17 -21.62
N GLU A 130 -6.40 0.42 -22.67
CA GLU A 130 -6.35 0.92 -24.03
C GLU A 130 -7.62 0.52 -24.80
N ARG A 131 -8.16 1.48 -25.57
CA ARG A 131 -9.27 1.24 -26.48
C ARG A 131 -9.11 2.09 -27.75
N ALA A 132 -9.13 1.44 -28.90
CA ALA A 132 -8.97 2.07 -30.21
C ALA A 132 -7.69 2.91 -30.37
N GLY A 133 -6.63 2.59 -29.62
CA GLY A 133 -5.35 3.31 -29.61
C GLY A 133 -5.34 4.56 -28.74
N GLU A 134 -6.35 4.74 -27.90
CA GLU A 134 -6.43 5.77 -26.86
C GLU A 134 -6.23 5.16 -25.49
N ILE A 135 -5.73 5.93 -24.52
CA ILE A 135 -5.51 5.50 -23.12
C ILE A 135 -6.56 6.12 -22.23
N TYR A 136 -7.19 5.28 -21.40
CA TYR A 136 -8.26 5.64 -20.49
C TYR A 136 -7.96 5.22 -19.05
N THR A 137 -8.63 5.90 -18.10
CA THR A 137 -8.83 5.43 -16.74
C THR A 137 -10.32 5.37 -16.41
N GLY A 138 -10.76 4.34 -15.70
CA GLY A 138 -12.12 4.19 -15.16
C GLY A 138 -12.24 4.58 -13.69
N VAL A 139 -11.23 5.28 -13.14
CA VAL A 139 -11.19 5.73 -11.74
C VAL A 139 -10.95 7.24 -11.71
N ASP A 140 -11.99 8.02 -11.37
CA ASP A 140 -11.93 9.49 -11.43
C ASP A 140 -10.75 10.09 -10.64
N ASN A 141 -10.43 9.51 -9.49
CA ASN A 141 -9.32 9.99 -8.66
C ASN A 141 -7.93 9.62 -9.22
N ASN A 142 -7.85 8.84 -10.29
CA ASN A 142 -6.62 8.50 -10.98
C ASN A 142 -6.29 9.48 -12.13
N LEU A 143 -7.23 10.37 -12.43
CA LEU A 143 -7.04 11.44 -13.43
C LEU A 143 -5.86 12.33 -13.00
N GLY A 144 -4.86 12.45 -13.83
CA GLY A 144 -3.61 13.14 -13.52
C GLY A 144 -2.57 12.26 -12.83
N ASP A 145 -2.91 11.45 -11.83
CA ASP A 145 -1.93 10.55 -11.18
C ASP A 145 -1.40 9.50 -12.18
N LEU A 146 -2.28 8.92 -13.03
CA LEU A 146 -1.84 7.96 -14.06
C LEU A 146 -0.81 8.54 -15.03
N PRO A 147 -1.03 9.70 -15.68
CA PRO A 147 -0.03 10.33 -16.53
C PRO A 147 1.29 10.65 -15.80
N PHE A 148 1.23 11.06 -14.54
CA PHE A 148 2.42 11.30 -13.72
C PHE A 148 3.23 10.02 -13.51
N HIS A 149 2.60 8.91 -13.13
CA HIS A 149 3.27 7.62 -12.99
C HIS A 149 3.85 7.14 -14.34
N LEU A 150 3.13 7.31 -15.44
CA LEU A 150 3.62 7.01 -16.78
C LEU A 150 4.84 7.86 -17.14
N SER A 151 4.85 9.16 -16.79
CA SER A 151 5.99 10.03 -17.04
C SER A 151 7.26 9.55 -16.34
N ILE A 152 7.13 9.05 -15.09
CA ILE A 152 8.26 8.48 -14.34
C ILE A 152 8.72 7.16 -15.00
N ILE A 153 7.80 6.23 -15.28
CA ILE A 153 8.12 4.92 -15.86
C ILE A 153 8.83 5.08 -17.18
N GLU A 154 8.25 5.87 -18.10
CA GLU A 154 8.80 6.06 -19.45
C GLU A 154 10.10 6.86 -19.43
N SER A 155 10.29 7.77 -18.46
CA SER A 155 11.58 8.46 -18.30
C SER A 155 12.74 7.48 -18.05
N PHE A 156 12.49 6.40 -17.30
CA PHE A 156 13.47 5.33 -17.11
C PHE A 156 13.60 4.43 -18.34
N VAL A 157 12.48 3.99 -18.91
CA VAL A 157 12.44 2.98 -19.99
C VAL A 157 12.98 3.54 -21.31
N ARG A 158 12.50 4.73 -21.71
CA ARG A 158 12.78 5.38 -23.01
C ARG A 158 13.75 6.55 -22.89
N GLY A 159 13.73 7.25 -21.75
CA GLY A 159 14.55 8.43 -21.49
C GLY A 159 15.94 8.12 -20.94
N GLY A 160 16.18 6.92 -20.40
CA GLY A 160 17.45 6.57 -19.76
C GLY A 160 17.78 7.51 -18.58
N ASN A 161 16.80 7.83 -17.75
CA ASN A 161 16.85 8.86 -16.71
C ASN A 161 17.71 8.46 -15.50
N PHE A 162 19.05 8.39 -15.70
CA PHE A 162 20.04 8.08 -14.66
C PHE A 162 21.21 9.09 -14.73
N PRO A 163 21.57 9.79 -13.60
CA PRO A 163 20.84 9.85 -12.33
C PRO A 163 19.45 10.47 -12.53
N PRO A 164 18.44 10.07 -11.72
CA PRO A 164 17.06 10.47 -11.96
C PRO A 164 16.85 11.98 -11.78
N VAL A 165 16.35 12.64 -12.82
CA VAL A 165 15.83 14.00 -12.78
C VAL A 165 14.31 13.95 -12.86
N HIS A 166 13.66 15.00 -12.39
CA HIS A 166 12.20 15.10 -12.41
C HIS A 166 11.69 15.15 -13.86
N PRO A 167 10.86 14.21 -14.33
CA PRO A 167 10.45 14.17 -15.75
C PRO A 167 9.61 15.39 -16.15
N GLU A 168 8.89 15.99 -15.20
CA GLU A 168 8.02 17.14 -15.42
C GLU A 168 8.60 18.48 -14.98
N TYR A 169 9.89 18.55 -14.60
CA TYR A 169 10.50 19.84 -14.22
C TYR A 169 12.01 19.82 -14.44
N ALA A 170 12.43 20.48 -15.50
CA ALA A 170 13.85 20.53 -15.89
C ALA A 170 14.74 21.11 -14.79
N GLY A 171 15.92 20.50 -14.61
CA GLY A 171 16.90 20.93 -13.62
C GLY A 171 16.62 20.47 -12.18
N ALA A 172 15.47 19.87 -11.89
CA ALA A 172 15.18 19.29 -10.58
C ALA A 172 15.55 17.83 -10.50
N ARG A 173 16.01 17.36 -9.34
CA ARG A 173 16.19 15.93 -9.04
C ARG A 173 14.84 15.29 -8.77
N LEU A 174 14.67 14.02 -9.19
CA LEU A 174 13.49 13.22 -8.81
C LEU A 174 13.63 12.79 -7.35
N THR A 175 12.99 13.51 -6.45
CA THR A 175 12.94 13.21 -4.99
C THR A 175 11.63 12.58 -4.55
N TYR A 176 10.62 12.55 -5.43
CA TYR A 176 9.39 11.81 -5.23
C TYR A 176 9.69 10.31 -5.05
N PRO A 177 9.01 9.59 -4.13
CA PRO A 177 9.18 8.16 -3.95
C PRO A 177 8.75 7.38 -5.20
N PHE A 178 9.72 6.92 -5.99
CA PHE A 178 9.51 6.37 -7.33
C PHE A 178 9.74 4.84 -7.44
N VAL A 179 10.07 4.16 -6.35
CA VAL A 179 10.48 2.73 -6.43
C VAL A 179 9.40 1.84 -7.02
N VAL A 180 8.12 2.09 -6.72
CA VAL A 180 7.02 1.33 -7.31
C VAL A 180 6.93 1.52 -8.84
N ASP A 181 7.13 2.74 -9.32
CA ASP A 181 7.14 3.04 -10.75
C ASP A 181 8.40 2.47 -11.42
N PHE A 182 9.50 2.44 -10.69
CA PHE A 182 10.73 1.82 -11.16
C PHE A 182 10.61 0.29 -11.28
N VAL A 183 9.86 -0.38 -10.40
CA VAL A 183 9.54 -1.82 -10.54
C VAL A 183 8.72 -2.05 -11.82
N ALA A 184 7.70 -1.24 -12.09
CA ALA A 184 6.96 -1.30 -13.36
C ALA A 184 7.88 -1.05 -14.55
N ALA A 185 8.80 -0.08 -14.48
CA ALA A 185 9.81 0.18 -15.50
C ALA A 185 10.74 -1.03 -15.72
N MET A 186 11.16 -1.72 -14.65
CA MET A 186 11.95 -2.96 -14.75
C MET A 186 11.19 -4.06 -15.51
N PHE A 187 9.91 -4.27 -15.22
CA PHE A 187 9.07 -5.24 -15.92
C PHE A 187 8.86 -4.84 -17.37
N THR A 188 8.66 -3.54 -17.65
CA THR A 188 8.53 -3.03 -19.01
C THR A 188 9.82 -3.23 -19.79
N ARG A 189 10.98 -2.92 -19.21
CA ARG A 189 12.30 -3.15 -19.82
C ARG A 189 12.61 -4.63 -20.01
N ALA A 190 12.03 -5.52 -19.19
CA ALA A 190 12.11 -6.97 -19.31
C ALA A 190 11.13 -7.56 -20.34
N GLY A 191 10.42 -6.73 -21.10
CA GLY A 191 9.55 -7.11 -22.22
C GLY A 191 8.08 -7.31 -21.87
N ALA A 192 7.59 -6.75 -20.77
CA ALA A 192 6.17 -6.56 -20.52
C ALA A 192 5.69 -5.26 -21.20
N GLY A 193 4.40 -5.16 -21.58
CA GLY A 193 3.78 -3.88 -21.86
C GLY A 193 3.63 -3.06 -20.57
N VAL A 194 3.67 -1.72 -20.65
CA VAL A 194 3.53 -0.85 -19.46
C VAL A 194 2.20 -1.07 -18.74
N GLU A 195 1.10 -1.21 -19.47
CA GLU A 195 -0.22 -1.55 -18.93
C GLU A 195 -0.18 -2.87 -18.14
N SER A 196 0.38 -3.93 -18.75
CA SER A 196 0.53 -5.23 -18.09
C SER A 196 1.43 -5.17 -16.85
N ALA A 197 2.54 -4.41 -16.92
CA ALA A 197 3.45 -4.23 -15.78
C ALA A 197 2.72 -3.58 -14.60
N LEU A 198 2.00 -2.49 -14.86
CA LEU A 198 1.17 -1.80 -13.85
C LEU A 198 0.09 -2.70 -13.28
N PHE A 199 -0.65 -3.37 -14.15
CA PHE A 199 -1.76 -4.25 -13.77
C PHE A 199 -1.33 -5.36 -12.82
N TYR A 200 -0.36 -6.20 -13.24
CA TYR A 200 0.06 -7.35 -12.45
C TYR A 200 0.76 -6.96 -11.14
N GLU A 201 1.59 -5.91 -11.16
CA GLU A 201 2.22 -5.39 -9.94
C GLU A 201 1.16 -4.94 -8.93
N ASN A 202 0.19 -4.13 -9.35
CA ASN A 202 -0.84 -3.60 -8.49
C ASN A 202 -1.75 -4.70 -7.93
N VAL A 203 -2.17 -5.68 -8.74
CA VAL A 203 -2.98 -6.83 -8.28
C VAL A 203 -2.22 -7.65 -7.23
N LEU A 204 -0.94 -7.97 -7.48
CA LEU A 204 -0.11 -8.73 -6.53
C LEU A 204 0.03 -7.99 -5.20
N LEU A 205 0.27 -6.68 -5.23
CA LEU A 205 0.40 -5.86 -4.03
C LEU A 205 -0.92 -5.76 -3.26
N ALA A 206 -2.04 -5.56 -3.94
CA ALA A 206 -3.36 -5.42 -3.31
C ALA A 206 -3.85 -6.72 -2.67
N VAL A 207 -3.66 -7.86 -3.33
CA VAL A 207 -3.98 -9.17 -2.74
C VAL A 207 -3.07 -9.45 -1.53
N SER A 208 -1.78 -9.12 -1.63
CA SER A 208 -0.84 -9.22 -0.51
C SER A 208 -1.25 -8.32 0.66
N LEU A 209 -1.70 -7.10 0.38
CA LEU A 209 -2.21 -6.17 1.38
C LEU A 209 -3.38 -6.76 2.17
N VAL A 210 -4.38 -7.33 1.51
CA VAL A 210 -5.53 -7.95 2.18
C VAL A 210 -5.10 -9.13 3.05
N GLY A 211 -4.19 -9.99 2.56
CA GLY A 211 -3.63 -11.09 3.33
C GLY A 211 -2.86 -10.63 4.58
N LEU A 212 -2.11 -9.52 4.46
CA LEU A 212 -1.35 -8.94 5.58
C LEU A 212 -2.25 -8.19 6.58
N LEU A 213 -3.30 -7.51 6.12
CA LEU A 213 -4.34 -6.93 6.98
C LEU A 213 -5.04 -8.02 7.81
N TYR A 214 -5.44 -9.12 7.17
CA TYR A 214 -6.00 -10.28 7.86
C TYR A 214 -5.04 -10.83 8.91
N ARG A 215 -3.77 -11.03 8.56
CA ARG A 215 -2.75 -11.51 9.47
C ARG A 215 -2.53 -10.57 10.64
N PHE A 216 -2.34 -9.28 10.40
CA PHE A 216 -2.12 -8.29 11.43
C PHE A 216 -3.28 -8.26 12.42
N ALA A 217 -4.52 -8.22 11.91
CA ALA A 217 -5.71 -8.26 12.75
C ALA A 217 -5.79 -9.57 13.56
N LEU A 218 -5.50 -10.73 12.96
CA LEU A 218 -5.53 -12.03 13.65
C LEU A 218 -4.48 -12.12 14.76
N GLU A 219 -3.24 -11.71 14.48
CA GLU A 219 -2.16 -11.75 15.48
C GLU A 219 -2.41 -10.80 16.63
N TRP A 220 -3.00 -9.65 16.35
CA TRP A 220 -3.28 -8.64 17.35
C TRP A 220 -4.51 -8.97 18.21
N THR A 221 -5.64 -9.30 17.57
CA THR A 221 -6.92 -9.52 18.27
C THR A 221 -7.12 -10.95 18.75
N ARG A 222 -6.43 -11.93 18.18
CA ARG A 222 -6.63 -13.38 18.40
C ARG A 222 -8.05 -13.85 18.05
N ASP A 223 -8.78 -13.06 17.28
CA ASP A 223 -10.15 -13.31 16.85
C ASP A 223 -10.25 -13.45 15.34
N ARG A 224 -10.69 -14.61 14.86
CA ARG A 224 -10.78 -14.91 13.42
C ARG A 224 -11.87 -14.11 12.72
N LEU A 225 -12.99 -13.86 13.38
CA LEU A 225 -14.07 -13.08 12.78
C LEU A 225 -13.64 -11.61 12.66
N ALA A 226 -13.02 -11.07 13.70
CA ALA A 226 -12.43 -9.72 13.64
C ALA A 226 -11.35 -9.63 12.55
N ALA A 227 -10.53 -10.67 12.38
CA ALA A 227 -9.51 -10.71 11.33
C ALA A 227 -10.09 -10.71 9.90
N VAL A 228 -11.30 -11.26 9.70
CA VAL A 228 -12.01 -11.17 8.41
C VAL A 228 -12.68 -9.81 8.23
N ILE A 229 -13.30 -9.26 9.28
CA ILE A 229 -14.00 -7.97 9.22
C ILE A 229 -13.01 -6.81 8.99
N ALA A 230 -11.84 -6.83 9.61
CA ALA A 230 -10.89 -5.71 9.54
C ALA A 230 -10.44 -5.35 8.11
N PRO A 231 -10.01 -6.28 7.23
CA PRO A 231 -9.73 -5.98 5.83
C PRO A 231 -10.94 -5.43 5.07
N VAL A 232 -12.15 -5.93 5.36
CA VAL A 232 -13.40 -5.44 4.74
C VAL A 232 -13.64 -3.97 5.10
N LEU A 233 -13.47 -3.60 6.39
CA LEU A 233 -13.57 -2.20 6.83
C LEU A 233 -12.54 -1.30 6.16
N VAL A 234 -11.33 -1.81 5.87
CA VAL A 234 -10.27 -1.02 5.22
C VAL A 234 -10.56 -0.87 3.72
N VAL A 235 -10.86 -1.96 3.01
CA VAL A 235 -11.07 -1.96 1.56
C VAL A 235 -12.33 -1.17 1.18
N PHE A 236 -13.42 -1.36 1.91
CA PHE A 236 -14.69 -0.68 1.66
C PHE A 236 -14.89 0.54 2.57
N SER A 237 -13.79 1.17 3.04
CA SER A 237 -13.87 2.33 3.92
C SER A 237 -14.71 3.46 3.32
N GLY A 238 -15.53 4.07 4.16
CA GLY A 238 -16.35 5.20 3.78
C GLY A 238 -17.12 5.76 4.99
N GLY A 239 -17.76 6.92 4.79
CA GLY A 239 -18.57 7.58 5.81
C GLY A 239 -20.05 7.52 5.49
N LEU A 240 -20.76 8.59 5.83
CA LEU A 240 -22.20 8.73 5.62
C LEU A 240 -22.58 9.18 4.19
N GLY A 241 -21.64 9.19 3.25
CA GLY A 241 -21.90 9.65 1.89
C GLY A 241 -22.99 8.86 1.13
N PHE A 242 -23.20 7.60 1.51
CA PHE A 242 -24.28 6.77 0.95
C PHE A 242 -25.68 7.37 1.15
N VAL A 243 -25.87 8.28 2.11
CA VAL A 243 -27.15 8.99 2.30
C VAL A 243 -27.51 9.79 1.05
N ARG A 244 -26.51 10.26 0.29
CA ARG A 244 -26.72 10.97 -0.98
C ARG A 244 -27.27 10.07 -2.09
N LEU A 245 -27.08 8.75 -1.99
CA LEU A 245 -27.61 7.80 -2.96
C LEU A 245 -29.12 7.95 -3.14
N TYR A 246 -29.85 8.12 -2.01
CA TYR A 246 -31.29 8.32 -2.06
C TYR A 246 -31.68 9.62 -2.79
N LEU A 247 -30.97 10.72 -2.49
CA LEU A 247 -31.22 12.02 -3.14
C LEU A 247 -30.91 11.95 -4.66
N ASP A 248 -29.75 11.38 -5.01
CA ASP A 248 -29.36 11.25 -6.41
C ASP A 248 -30.33 10.33 -7.19
N ALA A 249 -30.77 9.22 -6.58
CA ALA A 249 -31.76 8.32 -7.17
C ALA A 249 -33.13 9.00 -7.36
N SER A 250 -33.58 9.78 -6.38
CA SER A 250 -34.87 10.49 -6.44
C SER A 250 -34.90 11.61 -7.49
N GLN A 251 -33.74 12.16 -7.83
CA GLN A 251 -33.56 13.18 -8.87
C GLN A 251 -33.29 12.58 -10.26
N SER A 252 -32.97 11.28 -10.31
CA SER A 252 -32.74 10.58 -11.58
C SER A 252 -34.03 10.24 -12.29
N ARG A 253 -33.99 10.29 -13.62
CA ARG A 253 -35.10 9.81 -14.49
C ARG A 253 -34.96 8.31 -14.83
N LEU A 254 -33.86 7.67 -14.38
CA LEU A 254 -33.61 6.27 -14.64
C LEU A 254 -34.39 5.37 -13.66
N SER A 255 -34.65 4.13 -14.07
CA SER A 255 -35.05 3.10 -13.09
C SER A 255 -33.99 2.95 -12.01
N PHE A 256 -34.35 2.48 -10.80
CA PHE A 256 -33.38 2.32 -9.72
C PHE A 256 -32.23 1.36 -10.08
N THR A 257 -32.52 0.31 -10.84
CA THR A 257 -31.50 -0.63 -11.36
C THR A 257 -30.56 0.06 -12.34
N ASP A 258 -31.06 0.78 -13.33
CA ASP A 258 -30.25 1.51 -14.31
C ASP A 258 -29.44 2.62 -13.64
N PHE A 259 -30.01 3.28 -12.62
CA PHE A 259 -29.32 4.27 -11.82
C PHE A 259 -28.12 3.66 -11.08
N LEU A 260 -28.27 2.47 -10.47
CA LEU A 260 -27.15 1.78 -9.82
C LEU A 260 -26.02 1.41 -10.79
N TRP A 261 -26.33 1.09 -12.05
CA TRP A 261 -25.32 0.84 -13.08
C TRP A 261 -24.65 2.11 -13.62
N ARG A 262 -25.21 3.29 -13.35
CA ARG A 262 -24.73 4.58 -13.85
C ARG A 262 -24.62 5.60 -12.75
N LEU A 263 -23.97 5.22 -11.64
CA LEU A 263 -23.75 6.11 -10.50
C LEU A 263 -23.07 7.42 -10.94
N PRO A 264 -23.61 8.59 -10.60
CA PRO A 264 -23.17 9.87 -11.17
C PRO A 264 -21.87 10.38 -10.56
N ARG A 265 -21.49 9.89 -9.38
CA ARG A 265 -20.35 10.40 -8.59
C ARG A 265 -19.84 9.40 -7.58
N ASP A 266 -18.67 9.70 -7.00
CA ASP A 266 -18.18 9.04 -5.79
C ASP A 266 -18.96 9.52 -4.56
N TYR A 267 -19.14 8.61 -3.59
CA TYR A 267 -19.88 8.87 -2.35
C TYR A 267 -18.98 9.08 -1.13
N THR A 268 -17.70 8.78 -1.23
CA THR A 268 -16.74 8.97 -0.12
C THR A 268 -15.92 10.25 -0.24
N ILE A 269 -15.79 10.78 -1.46
CA ILE A 269 -15.08 12.05 -1.72
C ILE A 269 -15.92 12.92 -2.66
N THR A 270 -15.88 14.24 -2.50
CA THR A 270 -16.63 15.18 -3.34
C THR A 270 -15.80 16.40 -3.68
N PHE A 271 -15.93 16.91 -4.92
CA PHE A 271 -15.21 18.09 -5.39
C PHE A 271 -15.56 19.36 -4.60
N ASN A 272 -16.79 19.46 -4.05
CA ASN A 272 -17.20 20.62 -3.23
C ASN A 272 -16.67 20.55 -1.78
N GLY A 273 -15.80 19.62 -1.46
CA GLY A 273 -15.19 19.47 -0.13
C GLY A 273 -16.13 18.98 0.97
N SER A 274 -17.37 18.56 0.64
CA SER A 274 -18.32 18.07 1.66
C SER A 274 -17.88 16.77 2.30
N PHE A 275 -17.34 15.83 1.51
CA PHE A 275 -16.72 14.59 1.95
C PHE A 275 -15.26 14.58 1.50
N ARG A 276 -14.35 14.21 2.41
CA ARG A 276 -12.89 14.27 2.19
C ARG A 276 -12.17 12.96 2.52
N TRP A 277 -12.85 12.03 3.22
CA TRP A 277 -12.33 10.69 3.53
C TRP A 277 -12.68 9.73 2.40
N GLY A 278 -11.90 9.76 1.33
CA GLY A 278 -12.11 8.93 0.15
C GLY A 278 -11.97 7.43 0.45
N ASN A 279 -12.60 6.60 -0.38
CA ASN A 279 -12.44 5.15 -0.29
C ASN A 279 -10.98 4.74 -0.50
N ALA A 280 -10.52 3.77 0.30
CA ALA A 280 -9.13 3.33 0.25
C ALA A 280 -8.69 2.83 -1.14
N VAL A 281 -9.56 2.14 -1.88
CA VAL A 281 -9.23 1.57 -3.20
C VAL A 281 -9.18 2.66 -4.26
N THR A 282 -10.27 3.41 -4.42
CA THR A 282 -10.42 4.37 -5.53
C THR A 282 -9.64 5.67 -5.34
N THR A 283 -9.30 6.02 -4.07
CA THR A 283 -8.65 7.30 -3.76
C THR A 283 -7.19 7.15 -3.32
N LEU A 284 -6.80 5.97 -2.79
CA LEU A 284 -5.45 5.76 -2.29
C LEU A 284 -4.71 4.65 -3.03
N PHE A 285 -5.29 3.46 -3.21
CA PHE A 285 -4.53 2.33 -3.75
C PHE A 285 -4.34 2.40 -5.26
N VAL A 286 -5.31 2.95 -6.00
CA VAL A 286 -5.18 3.14 -7.45
C VAL A 286 -4.28 4.33 -7.77
N PRO A 287 -4.55 5.58 -7.27
CA PRO A 287 -3.75 6.73 -7.66
C PRO A 287 -2.41 6.83 -6.91
N GLN A 288 -2.31 6.30 -5.68
CA GLN A 288 -1.11 6.42 -4.84
C GLN A 288 -0.34 5.10 -4.76
N ARG A 289 0.26 4.69 -5.87
CA ARG A 289 0.98 3.40 -6.02
C ARG A 289 2.07 3.19 -4.97
N GLY A 290 2.77 4.26 -4.57
CA GLY A 290 3.75 4.23 -3.47
C GLY A 290 3.14 3.78 -2.15
N LEU A 291 1.89 4.17 -1.84
CA LEU A 291 1.17 3.69 -0.66
C LEU A 291 0.75 2.24 -0.82
N LEU A 292 0.34 1.81 -2.02
CA LEU A 292 -0.04 0.42 -2.30
C LEU A 292 1.11 -0.57 -2.05
N LEU A 293 2.37 -0.17 -2.29
CA LEU A 293 3.55 -0.94 -1.92
C LEU A 293 3.95 -0.72 -0.45
N GLY A 294 3.91 0.53 0.04
CA GLY A 294 4.38 0.91 1.37
C GLY A 294 3.54 0.32 2.51
N LEU A 295 2.22 0.26 2.36
CA LEU A 295 1.31 -0.23 3.40
C LEU A 295 1.47 -1.74 3.70
N PRO A 296 1.56 -2.65 2.71
CA PRO A 296 1.90 -4.05 2.97
C PRO A 296 3.22 -4.22 3.71
N VAL A 297 4.26 -3.46 3.30
CA VAL A 297 5.57 -3.46 3.97
C VAL A 297 5.45 -2.99 5.43
N ALA A 298 4.68 -1.92 5.68
CA ALA A 298 4.40 -1.44 7.03
C ALA A 298 3.66 -2.47 7.90
N LEU A 299 2.69 -3.18 7.34
CA LEU A 299 1.96 -4.24 8.05
C LEU A 299 2.87 -5.40 8.47
N VAL A 300 3.87 -5.74 7.66
CA VAL A 300 4.89 -6.71 8.07
C VAL A 300 5.63 -6.19 9.29
N VAL A 301 6.13 -4.95 9.27
CA VAL A 301 6.85 -4.32 10.39
C VAL A 301 5.99 -4.26 11.65
N MET A 302 4.78 -3.73 11.55
CA MET A 302 3.84 -3.61 12.69
C MET A 302 3.48 -4.98 13.29
N THR A 303 3.34 -6.01 12.44
CA THR A 303 3.12 -7.38 12.90
C THR A 303 4.32 -7.90 13.69
N GLN A 304 5.56 -7.65 13.21
CA GLN A 304 6.76 -8.07 13.93
C GLN A 304 6.92 -7.34 15.28
N TRP A 305 6.61 -6.03 15.35
CA TRP A 305 6.60 -5.30 16.61
C TRP A 305 5.62 -5.92 17.63
N TRP A 306 4.38 -6.19 17.18
CA TRP A 306 3.39 -6.83 18.06
C TRP A 306 3.85 -8.20 18.54
N LEU A 307 4.39 -9.03 17.65
CA LEU A 307 4.92 -10.36 18.00
C LEU A 307 6.11 -10.27 18.95
N ALA A 308 7.02 -9.32 18.75
CA ALA A 308 8.18 -9.08 19.63
C ALA A 308 7.72 -8.67 21.04
N ILE A 309 6.77 -7.73 21.13
CA ILE A 309 6.19 -7.28 22.41
C ILE A 309 5.45 -8.41 23.12
N ARG A 310 4.76 -9.27 22.39
CA ARG A 310 4.02 -10.41 22.95
C ARG A 310 4.92 -11.52 23.45
N ASP A 311 5.96 -11.90 22.69
CA ASP A 311 6.86 -12.99 23.03
C ASP A 311 7.69 -12.67 24.28
N GLU A 312 7.94 -11.40 24.57
CA GLU A 312 8.63 -10.92 25.78
C GLU A 312 8.00 -11.44 27.08
N THR A 313 6.67 -11.57 27.17
CA THR A 313 5.99 -12.06 28.38
C THR A 313 6.12 -13.55 28.61
N ASN A 314 6.39 -14.32 27.56
CA ASN A 314 6.56 -15.76 27.69
C ASN A 314 7.99 -16.15 28.15
N GLU A 315 8.94 -15.22 28.07
CA GLU A 315 10.35 -15.41 28.44
C GLU A 315 10.69 -14.87 29.84
N MET A 316 9.80 -14.04 30.47
CA MET A 316 10.04 -13.57 31.84
C MET A 316 9.84 -14.69 32.87
N PRO A 317 10.76 -14.85 33.85
CA PRO A 317 10.59 -15.76 34.98
C PRO A 317 9.30 -15.44 35.73
N VAL A 318 8.53 -16.48 36.08
CA VAL A 318 7.22 -16.40 36.75
C VAL A 318 7.23 -15.55 38.05
N GLY A 319 8.40 -15.24 38.60
CA GLY A 319 8.56 -14.45 39.81
C GLY A 319 8.54 -12.93 39.67
N GLN A 320 8.56 -12.36 38.44
CA GLN A 320 8.59 -10.90 38.21
C GLN A 320 7.28 -10.32 37.66
N LEU A 321 6.25 -11.15 37.50
CA LEU A 321 4.94 -10.68 37.05
C LEU A 321 4.15 -10.12 38.23
N ASP A 322 3.74 -8.84 38.13
CA ASP A 322 2.82 -8.21 39.07
C ASP A 322 1.52 -9.00 39.18
N GLU A 323 0.90 -9.07 40.38
CA GLU A 323 -0.31 -9.87 40.65
C GLU A 323 -1.48 -9.58 39.69
N GLY A 324 -1.59 -8.34 39.20
CA GLY A 324 -2.58 -7.94 38.19
C GLY A 324 -2.36 -8.58 36.80
N THR A 325 -1.13 -8.97 36.47
CA THR A 325 -0.77 -9.64 35.21
C THR A 325 -1.01 -11.15 35.32
N ARG A 326 -0.88 -11.74 36.51
CA ARG A 326 -1.17 -13.17 36.79
C ARG A 326 -2.65 -13.50 36.56
N ALA A 327 -3.56 -12.67 37.05
CA ALA A 327 -5.00 -12.89 36.92
C ALA A 327 -5.46 -12.96 35.44
N ASN A 328 -4.83 -12.21 34.55
CA ASN A 328 -5.14 -12.21 33.10
C ASN A 328 -4.50 -13.39 32.34
N PHE A 329 -3.39 -13.95 32.88
CA PHE A 329 -2.69 -15.08 32.26
C PHE A 329 -3.40 -16.41 32.54
N ASP A 330 -3.91 -16.57 33.76
CA ASP A 330 -4.65 -17.79 34.19
C ASP A 330 -6.04 -17.90 33.53
N ALA A 331 -6.64 -16.78 33.12
CA ALA A 331 -7.91 -16.76 32.41
C ALA A 331 -7.81 -17.14 30.92
N ALA A 332 -6.61 -17.05 30.32
CA ALA A 332 -6.37 -17.31 28.90
C ALA A 332 -5.80 -18.72 28.60
N THR A 333 -5.41 -19.47 29.62
CA THR A 333 -4.82 -20.82 29.45
C THR A 333 -5.79 -21.88 29.98
N PRO A 334 -6.24 -22.87 29.19
CA PRO A 334 -7.03 -23.98 29.73
C PRO A 334 -6.20 -24.73 30.76
N ARG A 335 -6.68 -24.80 31.98
CA ARG A 335 -6.05 -25.56 33.06
C ARG A 335 -5.91 -27.02 32.63
N ARG A 336 -4.70 -27.50 32.50
CA ARG A 336 -4.34 -28.90 32.46
C ARG A 336 -4.54 -29.45 33.86
N GLY A 337 -5.60 -30.27 34.08
CA GLY A 337 -5.88 -30.89 35.36
C GLY A 337 -4.76 -31.88 35.72
N ASP A 338 -4.02 -31.55 36.79
CA ASP A 338 -3.14 -32.50 37.46
C ASP A 338 -3.99 -33.53 38.20
N SER A 339 -4.14 -34.73 37.62
CA SER A 339 -4.64 -35.89 38.34
C SER A 339 -3.50 -36.57 39.08
N LYS A 340 -3.31 -36.23 40.35
CA LYS A 340 -2.55 -37.07 41.28
C LYS A 340 -3.37 -38.33 41.57
N ILE A 341 -2.91 -39.47 41.02
CA ILE A 341 -3.39 -40.78 41.37
C ILE A 341 -2.93 -41.11 42.78
N LYS A 342 -3.86 -41.17 43.74
CA LYS A 342 -3.70 -41.87 45.01
C LYS A 342 -4.27 -43.29 44.82
N GLU A 343 -3.38 -44.27 44.82
CA GLU A 343 -3.76 -45.69 45.00
C GLU A 343 -4.48 -45.87 46.33
N ARG A 344 -5.71 -46.36 46.23
CA ARG A 344 -6.38 -47.07 47.34
C ARG A 344 -7.07 -48.29 46.79
N LYS A 345 -6.53 -49.46 47.18
CA LYS A 345 -7.13 -50.80 47.03
C LYS A 345 -8.46 -50.83 47.78
N SER A 346 -9.55 -51.28 47.16
CA SER A 346 -10.62 -52.03 47.82
C SER A 346 -11.44 -52.79 46.80
N LYS A 347 -11.82 -54.00 47.23
CA LYS A 347 -12.41 -55.12 46.54
C LYS A 347 -13.87 -54.93 46.09
N LYS A 348 -14.23 -55.68 45.02
CA LYS A 348 -15.50 -56.32 44.67
C LYS A 348 -16.79 -55.49 44.66
N ASP A 349 -17.52 -55.43 43.54
CA ASP A 349 -18.56 -56.35 43.23
C ASP A 349 -19.11 -56.20 41.81
N LYS A 350 -19.59 -57.37 41.28
CA LYS A 350 -20.25 -57.56 39.99
C LYS A 350 -21.66 -56.96 39.99
N LYS A 351 -22.05 -56.20 38.98
CA LYS A 351 -23.31 -56.36 38.21
C LYS A 351 -23.56 -55.17 37.31
N GLY A 352 -23.94 -55.46 36.03
CA GLY A 352 -24.86 -54.61 35.30
C GLY A 352 -24.38 -54.09 33.96
N ASN A 353 -24.36 -54.94 32.93
CA ASN A 353 -24.43 -54.50 31.52
C ASN A 353 -25.63 -53.57 31.29
N ARG A 354 -25.35 -52.37 30.72
CA ARG A 354 -26.16 -51.62 29.76
C ARG A 354 -25.90 -50.11 29.90
N ALA A 355 -24.81 -49.63 29.36
CA ALA A 355 -24.63 -48.19 29.03
C ALA A 355 -23.38 -47.98 28.14
N SER A 356 -23.14 -48.80 27.14
CA SER A 356 -21.93 -48.70 26.30
C SER A 356 -22.23 -48.35 24.83
N ALA A 357 -23.31 -47.56 24.59
CA ALA A 357 -23.70 -47.20 23.23
C ALA A 357 -23.80 -45.67 22.98
N ARG A 358 -23.34 -44.81 23.92
CA ARG A 358 -23.45 -43.35 23.75
C ARG A 358 -22.16 -42.56 23.93
N ALA A 359 -21.03 -43.25 24.07
CA ALA A 359 -19.70 -42.62 24.26
C ALA A 359 -18.74 -42.77 23.05
N LYS A 360 -19.25 -43.11 21.86
CA LYS A 360 -18.44 -43.21 20.61
C LYS A 360 -18.45 -41.98 19.71
N GLY A 361 -19.07 -40.88 20.13
CA GLY A 361 -19.18 -39.64 19.34
C GLY A 361 -18.17 -38.52 19.67
N ALA A 362 -17.37 -38.68 20.73
CA ALA A 362 -16.50 -37.57 21.21
C ALA A 362 -14.99 -37.88 21.17
N LYS A 363 -14.55 -38.87 20.37
CA LYS A 363 -13.11 -39.21 20.18
C LYS A 363 -12.55 -38.80 18.80
N GLY A 364 -13.07 -37.77 18.16
CA GLY A 364 -12.76 -37.40 16.79
C GLY A 364 -11.95 -36.12 16.56
N GLU A 365 -11.39 -35.45 17.58
CA GLU A 365 -10.69 -34.17 17.35
C GLU A 365 -9.36 -33.97 18.09
N ALA A 366 -8.70 -35.04 18.51
CA ALA A 366 -7.29 -34.95 18.95
C ALA A 366 -6.39 -35.58 17.86
N ARG A 367 -6.49 -35.09 16.61
CA ARG A 367 -5.57 -35.49 15.54
C ARG A 367 -4.50 -34.45 15.34
N ASP A 368 -3.29 -34.81 15.76
CA ASP A 368 -1.99 -34.40 15.23
C ASP A 368 -1.77 -32.90 15.03
N PHE A 369 -1.59 -32.21 16.15
CA PHE A 369 -0.76 -31.01 16.14
C PHE A 369 0.70 -31.50 16.01
N VAL A 370 1.13 -31.82 14.79
CA VAL A 370 2.55 -31.98 14.49
C VAL A 370 3.17 -30.61 14.68
N ALA A 371 3.85 -30.42 15.81
CA ALA A 371 4.58 -29.20 16.05
C ALA A 371 5.56 -28.98 14.87
N PRO A 372 5.64 -27.78 14.29
CA PRO A 372 6.59 -27.52 13.22
C PRO A 372 7.99 -27.86 13.74
N PRO A 373 8.87 -28.44 12.90
CA PRO A 373 10.21 -28.78 13.30
C PRO A 373 10.89 -27.57 13.94
N THR A 374 11.44 -27.74 15.13
CA THR A 374 12.16 -26.69 15.85
C THR A 374 13.33 -26.19 15.00
N PHE A 375 13.29 -24.90 14.71
CA PHE A 375 14.19 -24.25 13.78
C PHE A 375 15.21 -23.41 14.54
N ALA A 376 16.49 -23.67 14.36
CA ALA A 376 17.58 -22.82 14.84
C ALA A 376 18.24 -22.12 13.64
N PRO A 377 17.76 -20.93 13.23
CA PRO A 377 18.37 -20.21 12.11
C PRO A 377 19.78 -19.72 12.53
N PHE A 378 20.72 -19.76 11.60
CA PHE A 378 22.03 -19.09 11.68
C PHE A 378 23.00 -19.46 12.82
N ARG A 379 23.07 -20.70 13.29
CA ARG A 379 24.19 -21.10 14.16
C ARG A 379 25.59 -20.93 13.52
N SER A 380 25.67 -20.70 12.23
CA SER A 380 26.90 -20.57 11.46
C SER A 380 27.41 -19.14 11.27
N LEU A 381 26.63 -18.09 11.58
CA LEU A 381 27.08 -16.70 11.51
C LEU A 381 27.30 -16.17 12.93
N PRO A 382 28.56 -15.89 13.36
CA PRO A 382 28.88 -15.61 14.77
C PRO A 382 28.13 -14.41 15.37
N LEU A 383 27.79 -13.42 14.54
CA LEU A 383 27.07 -12.21 14.99
C LEU A 383 25.56 -12.47 15.17
N ILE A 384 24.96 -13.23 14.25
CA ILE A 384 23.51 -13.51 14.23
C ILE A 384 23.16 -14.64 15.19
N SER A 385 24.08 -15.58 15.42
CA SER A 385 23.88 -16.68 16.38
C SER A 385 23.70 -16.22 17.84
N LYS A 386 24.12 -14.99 18.16
CA LYS A 386 23.98 -14.37 19.48
C LYS A 386 22.64 -13.64 19.67
N LEU A 387 21.85 -13.45 18.62
CA LEU A 387 20.57 -12.76 18.70
C LEU A 387 19.48 -13.74 19.16
N ASP A 388 18.66 -13.28 20.09
CA ASP A 388 17.46 -14.00 20.50
C ASP A 388 16.35 -13.89 19.43
N ARG A 389 15.23 -14.58 19.64
CA ARG A 389 14.11 -14.59 18.69
C ARG A 389 13.48 -13.22 18.48
N VAL A 390 13.39 -12.42 19.54
CA VAL A 390 12.82 -11.07 19.50
C VAL A 390 13.76 -10.13 18.75
N GLU A 391 15.04 -10.22 19.01
CA GLU A 391 16.07 -9.44 18.32
C GLU A 391 16.14 -9.74 16.82
N LEU A 392 15.99 -11.02 16.43
CA LEU A 392 15.90 -11.41 15.02
C LEU A 392 14.66 -10.84 14.32
N ARG A 393 13.50 -10.83 15.02
CA ARG A 393 12.29 -10.18 14.50
C ARG A 393 12.51 -8.68 14.30
N MET A 394 13.12 -8.02 15.27
CA MET A 394 13.36 -6.58 15.23
C MET A 394 14.42 -6.21 14.19
N LEU A 395 15.44 -7.05 13.99
CA LEU A 395 16.40 -6.90 12.90
C LEU A 395 15.69 -6.99 11.54
N GLY A 396 14.89 -8.04 11.32
CA GLY A 396 14.11 -8.20 10.09
C GLY A 396 13.15 -7.04 9.84
N ALA A 397 12.42 -6.61 10.88
CA ALA A 397 11.52 -5.47 10.81
C ALA A 397 12.27 -4.17 10.45
N GLY A 398 13.45 -3.95 11.03
CA GLY A 398 14.30 -2.79 10.74
C GLY A 398 14.80 -2.78 9.30
N LEU A 399 15.36 -3.90 8.81
CA LEU A 399 15.80 -4.03 7.43
C LEU A 399 14.64 -3.75 6.44
N ILE A 400 13.45 -4.27 6.73
CA ILE A 400 12.25 -4.06 5.90
C ILE A 400 11.78 -2.59 5.97
N ALA A 401 11.75 -1.98 7.16
CA ALA A 401 11.39 -0.57 7.30
C ALA A 401 12.34 0.35 6.54
N GLY A 402 13.63 0.00 6.50
CA GLY A 402 14.65 0.76 5.76
C GLY A 402 14.44 0.83 4.25
N LEU A 403 13.64 -0.06 3.65
CA LEU A 403 13.31 -0.01 2.23
C LEU A 403 12.36 1.16 1.87
N LEU A 404 11.66 1.74 2.85
CA LEU A 404 10.51 2.61 2.64
C LEU A 404 10.79 4.03 2.13
N PRO A 405 11.91 4.72 2.39
CA PRO A 405 12.04 6.14 2.04
C PRO A 405 11.75 6.47 0.58
N LEU A 406 12.24 5.68 -0.39
CA LEU A 406 11.95 5.86 -1.83
C LEU A 406 10.74 5.03 -2.32
N VAL A 407 10.15 4.18 -1.46
CA VAL A 407 8.89 3.49 -1.71
C VAL A 407 7.72 4.39 -1.36
N HIS A 408 7.68 4.89 -0.10
CA HIS A 408 6.65 5.80 0.41
C HIS A 408 7.14 6.51 1.68
N ALA A 409 7.59 7.73 1.54
CA ALA A 409 8.22 8.50 2.62
C ALA A 409 7.32 8.67 3.85
N HIS A 410 6.01 8.93 3.65
CA HIS A 410 5.04 9.08 4.75
C HIS A 410 4.91 7.78 5.58
N THR A 411 5.01 6.60 4.95
CA THR A 411 5.07 5.32 5.65
C THR A 411 6.29 5.22 6.55
N PHE A 412 7.47 5.56 6.02
CA PHE A 412 8.70 5.52 6.79
C PHE A 412 8.62 6.41 8.03
N VAL A 413 8.22 7.69 7.84
CA VAL A 413 8.09 8.65 8.94
C VAL A 413 7.05 8.18 9.97
N SER A 414 5.89 7.68 9.52
CA SER A 414 4.86 7.14 10.42
C SER A 414 5.36 5.98 11.25
N LEU A 415 6.10 5.03 10.64
CA LEU A 415 6.68 3.89 11.37
C LEU A 415 7.77 4.33 12.34
N MET A 416 8.65 5.27 11.95
CA MET A 416 9.70 5.76 12.88
C MET A 416 9.09 6.45 14.09
N LEU A 417 8.06 7.26 13.90
CA LEU A 417 7.35 7.93 15.00
C LEU A 417 6.65 6.92 15.93
N VAL A 418 5.85 6.01 15.35
CA VAL A 418 5.14 4.98 16.13
C VAL A 418 6.14 4.04 16.83
N GLY A 419 7.18 3.60 16.13
CA GLY A 419 8.24 2.76 16.68
C GLY A 419 8.99 3.42 17.83
N GLY A 420 9.30 4.72 17.72
CA GLY A 420 9.89 5.51 18.81
C GLY A 420 9.01 5.55 20.06
N CYS A 421 7.72 5.81 19.88
CA CYS A 421 6.76 5.77 20.99
C CYS A 421 6.65 4.36 21.60
N LEU A 422 6.61 3.31 20.77
CA LEU A 422 6.57 1.92 21.25
C LEU A 422 7.83 1.53 21.99
N ALA A 423 9.01 2.04 21.61
CA ALA A 423 10.27 1.82 22.31
C ALA A 423 10.26 2.39 23.73
N LEU A 424 9.57 3.52 23.93
CA LEU A 424 9.38 4.13 25.26
C LEU A 424 8.34 3.37 26.08
N LEU A 425 7.27 2.89 25.47
CA LEU A 425 6.17 2.18 26.14
C LEU A 425 6.53 0.72 26.50
N PHE A 426 7.40 0.11 25.70
CA PHE A 426 7.90 -1.27 25.86
C PHE A 426 9.43 -1.28 25.80
N PRO A 427 10.13 -0.93 26.90
CA PRO A 427 11.56 -0.58 26.90
C PRO A 427 12.48 -1.81 26.83
N ARG A 428 12.47 -2.52 25.72
CA ARG A 428 13.48 -3.54 25.39
C ARG A 428 14.54 -2.91 24.48
N TRP A 429 15.37 -2.06 25.09
CA TRP A 429 16.27 -1.15 24.40
C TRP A 429 17.17 -1.82 23.37
N ARG A 430 17.76 -2.99 23.70
CA ARG A 430 18.62 -3.72 22.76
C ARG A 430 17.89 -4.09 21.48
N ALA A 431 16.67 -4.63 21.57
CA ALA A 431 15.86 -5.00 20.41
C ALA A 431 15.45 -3.77 19.58
N TRP A 432 15.08 -2.65 20.24
CA TRP A 432 14.76 -1.41 19.56
C TRP A 432 15.96 -0.75 18.91
N ILE A 433 17.14 -0.77 19.56
CA ILE A 433 18.40 -0.29 18.95
C ILE A 433 18.72 -1.08 17.68
N ILE A 434 18.57 -2.42 17.71
CA ILE A 434 18.74 -3.28 16.53
C ILE A 434 17.78 -2.87 15.41
N PHE A 435 16.49 -2.65 15.75
CA PHE A 435 15.48 -2.20 14.78
C PHE A 435 15.87 -0.87 14.14
N PHE A 436 16.14 0.17 14.93
CA PHE A 436 16.44 1.49 14.40
C PHE A 436 17.77 1.52 13.64
N ALA A 437 18.81 0.85 14.16
CA ALA A 437 20.10 0.76 13.47
C ALA A 437 19.94 0.09 12.10
N ALA A 438 19.25 -1.04 12.03
CA ALA A 438 18.99 -1.74 10.77
C ALA A 438 18.16 -0.87 9.80
N ALA A 439 17.11 -0.21 10.30
CA ALA A 439 16.28 0.67 9.49
C ALA A 439 17.08 1.85 8.92
N PHE A 440 17.87 2.53 9.74
CA PHE A 440 18.65 3.69 9.28
C PHE A 440 19.81 3.31 8.38
N ILE A 441 20.49 2.19 8.61
CA ILE A 441 21.56 1.71 7.70
C ILE A 441 21.01 1.51 6.28
N VAL A 442 19.85 0.86 6.15
CA VAL A 442 19.24 0.63 4.83
C VAL A 442 18.63 1.91 4.26
N ALA A 443 18.01 2.73 5.10
CA ALA A 443 17.34 3.96 4.67
C ALA A 443 18.32 5.09 4.30
N ALA A 444 19.53 5.13 4.88
CA ALA A 444 20.45 6.27 4.76
C ALA A 444 20.76 6.71 3.31
N PRO A 445 21.07 5.80 2.37
CA PRO A 445 21.32 6.21 0.98
C PRO A 445 20.07 6.84 0.33
N ALA A 446 18.90 6.26 0.56
CA ALA A 446 17.64 6.72 0.02
C ALA A 446 17.22 8.09 0.64
N MET A 447 17.42 8.26 1.94
CA MET A 447 17.18 9.53 2.64
C MET A 447 18.15 10.62 2.16
N TRP A 448 19.42 10.28 2.00
CA TRP A 448 20.41 11.21 1.44
C TRP A 448 20.00 11.67 0.02
N TRP A 449 19.53 10.74 -0.82
CA TRP A 449 19.02 11.06 -2.15
C TRP A 449 17.81 12.00 -2.09
N ALA A 450 16.80 11.67 -1.27
CA ALA A 450 15.54 12.41 -1.19
C ALA A 450 15.68 13.82 -0.58
N THR A 451 16.71 14.06 0.24
CA THR A 451 16.88 15.33 0.96
C THR A 451 17.89 16.29 0.34
N ARG A 452 18.79 15.81 -0.53
CA ARG A 452 19.81 16.65 -1.18
C ARG A 452 19.43 17.01 -2.61
N GLY A 453 19.58 18.30 -2.95
CA GLY A 453 19.30 18.79 -4.30
C GLY A 453 17.83 18.73 -4.70
N THR A 454 16.94 18.78 -3.71
CA THR A 454 15.50 18.88 -3.95
C THR A 454 15.13 20.31 -4.36
N ALA A 455 14.21 20.42 -5.33
CA ALA A 455 13.57 21.69 -5.68
C ALA A 455 12.42 22.06 -4.71
N ALA A 456 12.01 21.13 -3.83
CA ALA A 456 10.94 21.36 -2.87
C ALA A 456 11.35 22.36 -1.78
N ARG A 457 10.43 23.25 -1.42
CA ARG A 457 10.63 24.25 -0.35
C ARG A 457 10.17 23.65 1.00
N PRO A 458 11.08 23.43 1.99
CA PRO A 458 10.70 22.85 3.30
C PRO A 458 9.59 23.62 4.02
N ALA A 459 9.58 24.96 3.91
CA ALA A 459 8.56 25.82 4.52
C ALA A 459 7.13 25.56 4.02
N SER A 460 6.96 24.94 2.85
CA SER A 460 5.63 24.62 2.31
C SER A 460 4.99 23.40 2.99
N PHE A 461 5.78 22.56 3.70
CA PHE A 461 5.32 21.31 4.28
C PHE A 461 4.64 21.49 5.65
N PHE A 462 5.04 22.49 6.44
CA PHE A 462 4.55 22.62 7.81
C PHE A 462 3.75 23.91 8.00
N ALA A 463 2.52 23.77 8.48
CA ALA A 463 1.72 24.89 8.96
C ALA A 463 0.70 24.39 10.00
N TRP A 464 0.39 25.24 11.00
CA TRP A 464 -0.71 24.97 11.91
C TRP A 464 -2.03 25.05 11.17
N GLN A 465 -2.82 23.97 11.20
CA GLN A 465 -4.14 23.91 10.60
C GLN A 465 -4.98 22.90 11.35
N LEU A 466 -5.94 23.39 12.17
CA LEU A 466 -6.76 22.52 13.02
C LEU A 466 -7.85 21.82 12.22
N GLY A 467 -7.97 20.51 12.44
CA GLY A 467 -9.06 19.66 11.96
C GLY A 467 -8.87 19.10 10.56
N TRP A 468 -7.62 18.92 10.11
CA TRP A 468 -7.30 18.39 8.79
C TRP A 468 -7.98 19.22 7.66
N ASP A 469 -8.53 18.59 6.64
CA ASP A 469 -9.13 19.21 5.44
C ASP A 469 -10.64 19.52 5.62
N ARG A 470 -11.04 19.96 6.83
CA ARG A 470 -12.45 20.24 7.18
C ARG A 470 -13.00 21.54 6.61
N GLY A 471 -12.14 22.44 6.13
CA GLY A 471 -12.56 23.80 5.79
C GLY A 471 -13.18 24.52 6.99
N THR A 472 -14.38 25.07 6.82
CA THR A 472 -15.16 25.78 7.87
C THR A 472 -16.09 24.86 8.67
N GLN A 473 -16.14 23.55 8.37
CA GLN A 473 -17.04 22.62 9.02
C GLN A 473 -16.67 22.40 10.50
N ASN A 474 -17.67 22.16 11.35
CA ASN A 474 -17.44 21.74 12.74
C ASN A 474 -16.62 20.43 12.75
N PRO A 475 -15.51 20.32 13.52
CA PRO A 475 -14.62 19.17 13.48
C PRO A 475 -15.29 17.84 13.88
N VAL A 476 -16.19 17.86 14.86
CA VAL A 476 -16.91 16.64 15.30
C VAL A 476 -17.84 16.16 14.20
N TRP A 477 -18.63 17.08 13.61
CA TRP A 477 -19.51 16.77 12.49
C TRP A 477 -18.75 16.33 11.24
N PHE A 478 -17.61 16.98 10.96
CA PHE A 478 -16.75 16.61 9.83
C PHE A 478 -16.27 15.15 9.94
N TRP A 479 -15.71 14.76 11.09
CA TRP A 479 -15.24 13.40 11.30
C TRP A 479 -16.38 12.39 11.33
N PHE A 480 -17.50 12.70 12.00
CA PHE A 480 -18.67 11.84 12.01
C PHE A 480 -19.22 11.59 10.61
N LYS A 481 -19.35 12.64 9.79
CA LYS A 481 -19.83 12.53 8.43
C LYS A 481 -18.88 11.72 7.54
N ASN A 482 -17.57 11.94 7.69
CA ASN A 482 -16.54 11.35 6.84
C ASN A 482 -16.17 9.91 7.21
N THR A 483 -16.31 9.51 8.48
CA THR A 483 -16.02 8.15 8.96
C THR A 483 -17.26 7.38 9.42
N GLY A 484 -18.43 8.02 9.42
CA GLY A 484 -19.67 7.42 9.92
C GLY A 484 -19.55 7.03 11.39
N LEU A 485 -20.00 5.84 11.69
CA LEU A 485 -19.95 5.27 13.04
C LEU A 485 -18.58 4.69 13.43
N PHE A 486 -17.56 4.78 12.58
CA PHE A 486 -16.25 4.18 12.85
C PHE A 486 -15.61 4.72 14.14
N ILE A 487 -15.51 6.06 14.28
CA ILE A 487 -14.94 6.69 15.50
C ILE A 487 -15.78 6.39 16.73
N PRO A 488 -17.11 6.54 16.74
CA PRO A 488 -17.94 6.10 17.88
C PRO A 488 -17.74 4.63 18.28
N LEU A 489 -17.65 3.71 17.31
CA LEU A 489 -17.42 2.30 17.60
C LEU A 489 -16.00 2.03 18.11
N LEU A 490 -14.99 2.76 17.61
CA LEU A 490 -13.64 2.70 18.12
C LEU A 490 -13.61 3.13 19.60
N VAL A 491 -14.24 4.26 19.93
CA VAL A 491 -14.37 4.72 21.33
C VAL A 491 -15.08 3.69 22.18
N ALA A 492 -16.19 3.11 21.69
CA ALA A 492 -16.90 2.06 22.38
C ALA A 492 -16.03 0.80 22.61
N ALA A 493 -15.24 0.37 21.61
CA ALA A 493 -14.31 -0.75 21.75
C ALA A 493 -13.25 -0.50 22.83
N LEU A 494 -12.69 0.72 22.85
CA LEU A 494 -11.65 1.13 23.81
C LEU A 494 -12.20 1.35 25.22
N ALA A 495 -13.45 1.84 25.35
CA ALA A 495 -14.10 2.15 26.62
C ALA A 495 -14.80 0.95 27.27
N TRP A 496 -15.01 -0.15 26.54
CA TRP A 496 -15.73 -1.31 27.06
C TRP A 496 -14.98 -1.97 28.22
N ARG A 497 -15.52 -1.81 29.46
CA ARG A 497 -14.91 -2.24 30.73
C ARG A 497 -15.67 -3.38 31.43
N GLY A 498 -16.59 -4.09 30.77
CA GLY A 498 -17.32 -5.21 31.35
C GLY A 498 -16.40 -6.29 31.94
N ARG A 499 -16.96 -7.41 32.42
CA ARG A 499 -16.19 -8.51 33.03
C ARG A 499 -15.02 -8.98 32.16
N GLU A 500 -15.17 -8.84 30.85
CA GLU A 500 -14.11 -9.06 29.86
C GLU A 500 -14.00 -7.82 28.96
N PRO A 501 -12.90 -7.06 29.01
CA PRO A 501 -12.68 -5.93 28.11
C PRO A 501 -12.59 -6.39 26.66
N VAL A 502 -13.08 -5.59 25.71
CA VAL A 502 -12.92 -5.87 24.28
C VAL A 502 -11.45 -5.78 23.89
N VAL A 503 -10.77 -4.74 24.38
CA VAL A 503 -9.36 -4.49 24.11
C VAL A 503 -8.56 -4.70 25.39
N THR A 504 -7.58 -5.60 25.35
CA THR A 504 -6.68 -5.84 26.50
C THR A 504 -5.80 -4.62 26.77
N LYS A 505 -5.34 -4.45 28.03
CA LYS A 505 -4.46 -3.33 28.40
C LYS A 505 -3.23 -3.23 27.51
N ARG A 506 -2.60 -4.35 27.19
CA ARG A 506 -1.42 -4.40 26.32
C ARG A 506 -1.74 -3.98 24.88
N ALA A 507 -2.84 -4.46 24.32
CA ALA A 507 -3.31 -4.06 23.01
C ALA A 507 -3.64 -2.57 22.95
N LEU A 508 -4.22 -2.01 24.03
CA LEU A 508 -4.46 -0.58 24.16
C LEU A 508 -3.15 0.22 24.17
N ILE A 509 -2.16 -0.20 24.98
CA ILE A 509 -0.87 0.50 25.05
C ILE A 509 -0.17 0.45 23.66
N PHE A 510 -0.23 -0.69 22.97
CA PHE A 510 0.30 -0.80 21.59
C PHE A 510 -0.43 0.12 20.61
N TYR A 511 -1.73 0.35 20.81
CA TYR A 511 -2.54 1.21 19.95
C TYR A 511 -2.27 2.71 20.14
N LEU A 512 -1.94 3.15 21.37
CA LEU A 512 -1.81 4.57 21.69
C LEU A 512 -0.93 5.40 20.73
N PRO A 513 0.25 4.93 20.27
CA PRO A 513 1.07 5.66 19.32
C PRO A 513 0.38 5.95 17.97
N PHE A 514 -0.56 5.12 17.55
CA PHE A 514 -1.30 5.35 16.31
C PHE A 514 -2.31 6.50 16.46
N THR A 515 -2.88 6.72 17.67
CA THR A 515 -3.72 7.91 17.92
C THR A 515 -2.94 9.21 17.83
N LEU A 516 -1.63 9.19 18.07
CA LEU A 516 -0.79 10.35 17.89
C LEU A 516 -0.72 10.79 16.41
N LEU A 517 -0.73 9.84 15.46
CA LEU A 517 -0.80 10.15 14.02
C LEU A 517 -2.08 10.92 13.69
N PHE A 518 -3.22 10.49 14.26
CA PHE A 518 -4.49 11.21 14.11
C PHE A 518 -4.42 12.64 14.68
N LEU A 519 -3.86 12.79 15.87
CA LEU A 519 -3.74 14.09 16.52
C LEU A 519 -2.82 15.05 15.74
N ILE A 520 -1.65 14.59 15.30
CA ILE A 520 -0.69 15.39 14.51
C ILE A 520 -1.35 15.89 13.22
N CYS A 521 -2.00 15.00 12.47
CA CYS A 521 -2.65 15.35 11.21
C CYS A 521 -3.87 16.28 11.38
N ASN A 522 -4.49 16.31 12.57
CA ASN A 522 -5.55 17.25 12.92
C ASN A 522 -5.02 18.53 13.57
N ALA A 523 -3.77 18.58 14.01
CA ALA A 523 -3.13 19.79 14.56
C ALA A 523 -2.48 20.62 13.46
N GLY A 524 -1.96 19.98 12.42
CA GLY A 524 -1.20 20.71 11.39
C GLY A 524 -1.16 20.02 10.04
N LYS A 525 -0.78 20.81 9.06
CA LYS A 525 -0.39 20.36 7.73
C LYS A 525 1.04 19.82 7.78
N ILE A 526 1.27 18.64 7.19
CA ILE A 526 2.59 18.00 7.09
C ILE A 526 3.02 17.71 5.64
N SER A 527 2.33 18.32 4.69
CA SER A 527 2.56 18.23 3.24
C SER A 527 2.11 19.53 2.59
N PRO A 528 2.60 19.91 1.41
CA PRO A 528 2.14 21.12 0.72
C PRO A 528 0.63 21.14 0.53
N TRP A 529 0.03 20.01 0.23
CA TRP A 529 -1.42 19.84 0.17
C TRP A 529 -1.96 19.20 1.46
N ILE A 530 -2.84 19.91 2.18
CA ILE A 530 -3.39 19.44 3.46
C ILE A 530 -4.09 18.08 3.34
N TRP A 531 -4.73 17.79 2.19
CA TRP A 531 -5.39 16.52 1.95
C TRP A 531 -4.41 15.34 2.04
N ASP A 532 -3.16 15.53 1.67
CA ASP A 532 -2.10 14.50 1.71
C ASP A 532 -1.81 13.97 3.13
N ASN A 533 -2.24 14.67 4.18
CA ASN A 533 -2.20 14.13 5.53
C ASN A 533 -2.97 12.79 5.64
N ILE A 534 -3.89 12.49 4.69
CA ILE A 534 -4.61 11.21 4.65
C ILE A 534 -3.63 10.03 4.54
N LYS A 535 -2.48 10.20 3.90
CA LYS A 535 -1.43 9.19 3.76
C LYS A 535 -0.85 8.76 5.12
N VAL A 536 -0.89 9.64 6.12
CA VAL A 536 -0.49 9.36 7.53
C VAL A 536 -1.69 8.96 8.37
N LEU A 537 -2.83 9.66 8.24
CA LEU A 537 -4.10 9.32 8.91
C LEU A 537 -4.53 7.88 8.62
N PHE A 538 -4.21 7.37 7.44
CA PHE A 538 -4.58 6.02 7.04
C PHE A 538 -3.90 4.95 7.89
N TYR A 539 -2.69 5.19 8.45
CA TYR A 539 -2.05 4.28 9.41
C TYR A 539 -2.79 4.22 10.75
N TRP A 540 -3.33 5.35 11.22
CA TRP A 540 -4.25 5.35 12.35
C TRP A 540 -5.51 4.51 12.06
N PHE A 541 -6.11 4.71 10.89
CA PHE A 541 -7.31 3.99 10.48
C PHE A 541 -7.07 2.47 10.37
N VAL A 542 -5.99 2.06 9.73
CA VAL A 542 -5.58 0.64 9.58
C VAL A 542 -5.33 -0.02 10.94
N ALA A 543 -4.72 0.70 11.89
CA ALA A 543 -4.53 0.20 13.26
C ALA A 543 -5.84 0.19 14.06
N SER A 544 -6.79 1.08 13.76
CA SER A 544 -8.10 1.14 14.44
C SER A 544 -9.06 0.04 13.96
N ALA A 545 -8.99 -0.34 12.67
CA ALA A 545 -9.92 -1.29 12.06
C ALA A 545 -9.98 -2.66 12.79
N PRO A 546 -8.88 -3.28 13.24
CA PRO A 546 -8.93 -4.52 14.02
C PRO A 546 -9.68 -4.37 15.35
N LEU A 547 -9.60 -3.21 16.01
CA LEU A 547 -10.27 -2.96 17.29
C LEU A 547 -11.78 -2.77 17.11
N VAL A 548 -12.20 -2.03 16.07
CA VAL A 548 -13.60 -1.91 15.68
C VAL A 548 -14.15 -3.28 15.26
N ALA A 549 -13.40 -4.02 14.45
CA ALA A 549 -13.78 -5.37 14.03
C ALA A 549 -13.93 -6.33 15.22
N LEU A 550 -13.10 -6.20 16.25
CA LEU A 550 -13.20 -7.02 17.47
C LEU A 550 -14.50 -6.73 18.24
N LEU A 551 -14.90 -5.46 18.34
CA LEU A 551 -16.20 -5.08 18.91
C LEU A 551 -17.36 -5.68 18.11
N LEU A 552 -17.33 -5.53 16.79
CA LEU A 552 -18.35 -6.08 15.89
C LEU A 552 -18.43 -7.61 15.98
N ALA A 553 -17.28 -8.29 16.03
CA ALA A 553 -17.21 -9.74 16.21
C ALA A 553 -17.78 -10.18 17.57
N ARG A 554 -17.58 -9.40 18.62
CA ARG A 554 -18.19 -9.64 19.94
C ARG A 554 -19.71 -9.49 19.91
N LEU A 555 -20.21 -8.39 19.33
CA LEU A 555 -21.65 -8.17 19.16
C LEU A 555 -22.30 -9.31 18.35
N TRP A 556 -21.64 -9.77 17.30
CA TRP A 556 -22.10 -10.90 16.48
C TRP A 556 -22.37 -12.18 17.28
N ARG A 557 -21.62 -12.42 18.36
CA ARG A 557 -21.71 -13.65 19.18
C ARG A 557 -22.64 -13.53 20.38
N MET A 558 -23.14 -12.31 20.71
CA MET A 558 -23.96 -12.13 21.92
C MET A 558 -25.36 -12.76 21.79
N ASN A 559 -26.18 -12.20 20.93
CA ASN A 559 -27.56 -12.66 20.68
C ASN A 559 -28.02 -12.25 19.29
N VAL A 560 -29.24 -12.65 18.89
CA VAL A 560 -29.77 -12.35 17.55
C VAL A 560 -29.86 -10.86 17.28
N ALA A 561 -30.37 -10.06 18.22
CA ALA A 561 -30.48 -8.60 18.06
C ALA A 561 -29.11 -7.94 17.90
N ALA A 562 -28.13 -8.30 18.73
CA ALA A 562 -26.75 -7.80 18.60
C ALA A 562 -26.07 -8.26 17.30
N ARG A 563 -26.39 -9.44 16.77
CA ARG A 563 -25.92 -9.91 15.47
C ARG A 563 -26.49 -9.08 14.34
N ILE A 564 -27.78 -8.78 14.35
CA ILE A 564 -28.42 -7.88 13.38
C ILE A 564 -27.78 -6.49 13.47
N ALA A 565 -27.61 -5.96 14.69
CA ALA A 565 -26.93 -4.68 14.88
C ALA A 565 -25.50 -4.69 14.32
N SER A 566 -24.72 -5.72 14.59
CA SER A 566 -23.35 -5.86 14.05
C SER A 566 -23.35 -5.88 12.52
N PHE A 567 -24.25 -6.62 11.89
CA PHE A 567 -24.38 -6.67 10.43
C PHE A 567 -24.75 -5.29 9.88
N THR A 568 -25.76 -4.63 10.43
CA THR A 568 -26.18 -3.27 10.03
C THR A 568 -25.03 -2.27 10.16
N LEU A 569 -24.26 -2.33 11.25
CA LEU A 569 -23.10 -1.48 11.46
C LEU A 569 -22.00 -1.72 10.42
N ILE A 570 -21.72 -3.00 10.07
CA ILE A 570 -20.77 -3.32 8.99
C ILE A 570 -21.24 -2.71 7.67
N VAL A 571 -22.52 -2.90 7.30
CA VAL A 571 -23.08 -2.31 6.09
C VAL A 571 -22.95 -0.78 6.10
N MET A 572 -23.32 -0.12 7.20
CA MET A 572 -23.20 1.35 7.30
C MET A 572 -21.77 1.87 7.18
N LEU A 573 -20.78 1.10 7.68
CA LEU A 573 -19.36 1.47 7.61
C LEU A 573 -18.75 1.25 6.22
N THR A 574 -19.35 0.39 5.40
CA THR A 574 -18.77 -0.06 4.14
C THR A 574 -19.56 0.37 2.90
N LEU A 575 -20.81 0.75 3.05
CA LEU A 575 -21.72 1.00 1.91
C LEU A 575 -21.22 2.12 0.99
N ALA A 576 -20.79 3.27 1.54
CA ALA A 576 -20.31 4.38 0.71
C ALA A 576 -19.07 3.97 -0.12
N GLY A 577 -18.10 3.27 0.51
CA GLY A 577 -16.93 2.76 -0.21
C GLY A 577 -17.28 1.65 -1.21
N ALA A 578 -18.27 0.82 -0.90
CA ALA A 578 -18.76 -0.20 -1.84
C ALA A 578 -19.41 0.43 -3.08
N LEU A 579 -20.12 1.57 -2.93
CA LEU A 579 -20.68 2.31 -4.05
C LEU A 579 -19.60 2.92 -4.95
N ASP A 580 -18.52 3.47 -4.37
CA ASP A 580 -17.40 4.01 -5.16
C ASP A 580 -16.69 2.90 -5.94
N ILE A 581 -16.44 1.75 -5.30
CA ILE A 581 -15.88 0.58 -5.98
C ILE A 581 -16.84 0.05 -7.05
N TRP A 582 -18.14 0.00 -6.75
CA TRP A 582 -19.16 -0.43 -7.71
C TRP A 582 -19.21 0.47 -8.93
N ARG A 583 -19.03 1.78 -8.77
CA ARG A 583 -18.95 2.74 -9.88
C ARG A 583 -17.82 2.41 -10.86
N VAL A 584 -16.70 1.92 -10.36
CA VAL A 584 -15.59 1.43 -11.19
C VAL A 584 -15.93 0.09 -11.85
N VAL A 585 -16.51 -0.85 -11.09
CA VAL A 585 -16.88 -2.20 -11.57
C VAL A 585 -17.98 -2.14 -12.62
N SER A 586 -18.96 -1.23 -12.46
CA SER A 586 -20.07 -1.03 -13.40
C SER A 586 -19.71 -0.18 -14.62
N GLU A 587 -18.46 0.24 -14.74
CA GLU A 587 -17.95 1.10 -15.82
C GLU A 587 -18.69 2.45 -15.94
N ALA A 588 -19.26 2.94 -14.82
CA ALA A 588 -20.00 4.19 -14.78
C ALA A 588 -19.09 5.43 -14.88
N SER A 589 -17.78 5.26 -14.75
CA SER A 589 -16.77 6.29 -14.97
C SER A 589 -15.79 5.85 -16.03
N GLU A 590 -15.47 6.75 -16.95
CA GLU A 590 -14.47 6.57 -17.97
C GLU A 590 -13.92 7.94 -18.37
N GLN A 591 -12.59 8.12 -18.18
CA GLN A 591 -11.90 9.35 -18.50
C GLN A 591 -10.78 9.04 -19.51
N ARG A 592 -10.76 9.79 -20.62
CA ARG A 592 -9.68 9.66 -21.60
C ARG A 592 -8.49 10.49 -21.15
N GLU A 593 -7.35 9.82 -20.95
CA GLU A 593 -6.08 10.46 -20.61
C GLU A 593 -5.31 10.90 -21.85
N PHE A 594 -5.18 10.04 -22.84
CA PHE A 594 -4.48 10.35 -24.09
C PHE A 594 -5.32 9.94 -25.29
N ASP A 595 -5.48 10.84 -26.24
CA ASP A 595 -6.12 10.53 -27.49
C ASP A 595 -5.18 9.74 -28.43
N ARG A 596 -5.74 9.15 -29.47
CA ARG A 596 -5.01 8.32 -30.43
C ARG A 596 -3.86 9.06 -31.11
N ASP A 597 -4.10 10.29 -31.56
CA ASP A 597 -3.08 11.11 -32.22
C ASP A 597 -1.94 11.43 -31.25
N GLY A 598 -2.23 11.71 -29.98
CA GLY A 598 -1.27 11.94 -28.92
C GLY A 598 -0.42 10.70 -28.63
N VAL A 599 -1.03 9.50 -28.56
CA VAL A 599 -0.27 8.24 -28.36
C VAL A 599 0.68 7.99 -29.53
N VAL A 600 0.22 8.17 -30.77
CA VAL A 600 1.06 8.04 -31.97
C VAL A 600 2.12 9.13 -31.99
N PHE A 601 1.79 10.38 -31.61
CA PHE A 601 2.72 11.50 -31.55
C PHE A 601 3.86 11.24 -30.54
N ALA A 602 3.58 10.61 -29.40
CA ALA A 602 4.63 10.22 -28.46
C ALA A 602 5.70 9.35 -29.11
N SER A 603 5.32 8.42 -29.99
CA SER A 603 6.26 7.59 -30.75
C SER A 603 7.04 8.42 -31.80
N VAL A 604 6.43 9.45 -32.39
CA VAL A 604 7.13 10.42 -33.26
C VAL A 604 8.18 11.18 -32.47
N VAL A 605 7.79 11.71 -31.29
CA VAL A 605 8.74 12.40 -30.39
C VAL A 605 9.91 11.50 -30.02
N GLU A 606 9.63 10.23 -29.65
CA GLU A 606 10.68 9.26 -29.32
C GLU A 606 11.68 9.06 -30.46
N ARG A 607 11.20 8.92 -31.70
CA ARG A 607 12.02 8.69 -32.88
C ARG A 607 12.85 9.91 -33.29
N GLU A 608 12.26 11.10 -33.24
CA GLU A 608 12.87 12.33 -33.78
C GLU A 608 13.77 13.08 -32.75
N THR A 609 13.79 12.61 -31.47
CA THR A 609 14.54 13.28 -30.41
C THR A 609 15.45 12.32 -29.68
N ALA A 610 16.61 12.80 -29.21
CA ALA A 610 17.50 12.00 -28.37
C ALA A 610 16.87 11.70 -26.99
N PRO A 611 17.25 10.60 -26.35
CA PRO A 611 16.93 10.39 -24.94
C PRO A 611 17.35 11.62 -24.10
N ARG A 612 16.53 12.05 -23.14
CA ARG A 612 16.74 13.23 -22.27
C ARG A 612 16.66 14.58 -22.95
N SER A 613 16.30 14.66 -24.24
CA SER A 613 16.01 15.95 -24.88
C SER A 613 14.97 16.75 -24.08
N LEU A 614 15.21 18.05 -23.95
CA LEU A 614 14.33 18.96 -23.24
C LEU A 614 13.26 19.51 -24.18
N ILE A 615 12.01 19.22 -23.85
CA ILE A 615 10.85 19.60 -24.66
C ILE A 615 10.01 20.63 -23.93
N LEU A 616 9.67 21.71 -24.63
CA LEU A 616 8.67 22.67 -24.21
C LEU A 616 7.29 22.26 -24.74
N HIS A 617 6.32 22.18 -23.86
CA HIS A 617 4.92 21.89 -24.15
C HIS A 617 3.99 22.58 -23.14
N ALA A 618 2.67 22.56 -23.38
CA ALA A 618 1.69 23.06 -22.43
C ALA A 618 1.75 22.31 -21.09
N PRO A 619 1.73 23.01 -19.95
CA PRO A 619 1.82 22.40 -18.62
C PRO A 619 0.49 21.74 -18.20
N THR A 620 0.03 20.76 -18.97
CA THR A 620 -1.18 19.97 -18.72
C THR A 620 -0.82 18.62 -18.10
N TYR A 621 -1.76 18.00 -17.35
CA TYR A 621 -1.51 16.76 -16.64
C TYR A 621 -1.35 15.54 -17.57
N ASN A 622 -1.88 15.59 -18.79
CA ASN A 622 -1.97 14.48 -19.74
C ASN A 622 -1.29 14.80 -21.09
N HIS A 623 -0.14 15.48 -21.06
CA HIS A 623 0.56 15.80 -22.31
C HIS A 623 1.27 14.55 -22.87
N PRO A 624 1.11 14.21 -24.20
CA PRO A 624 1.68 13.02 -24.81
C PRO A 624 3.21 12.88 -24.71
N VAL A 625 3.94 13.98 -24.52
CA VAL A 625 5.40 13.98 -24.30
C VAL A 625 5.77 13.07 -23.11
N TYR A 626 4.91 12.93 -22.11
CA TYR A 626 5.16 12.03 -20.96
C TYR A 626 5.34 10.58 -21.39
N LEU A 627 4.62 10.14 -22.43
CA LEU A 627 4.72 8.77 -22.96
C LEU A 627 6.01 8.54 -23.76
N SER A 628 6.70 9.60 -24.20
CA SER A 628 7.97 9.50 -24.94
C SER A 628 9.19 9.33 -24.04
N GLY A 629 9.05 9.53 -22.74
CA GLY A 629 10.15 9.50 -21.77
C GLY A 629 11.12 10.67 -21.86
N ARG A 630 10.78 11.73 -22.64
CA ARG A 630 11.59 12.95 -22.75
C ARG A 630 11.31 13.87 -21.57
N GLN A 631 12.28 14.74 -21.29
CA GLN A 631 12.16 15.70 -20.18
C GLN A 631 11.31 16.89 -20.58
N SER A 632 10.34 17.26 -19.75
CA SER A 632 9.55 18.47 -19.89
C SER A 632 10.27 19.66 -19.24
N LEU A 633 10.24 20.82 -19.91
CA LEU A 633 10.70 22.07 -19.26
C LEU A 633 9.88 22.30 -17.98
N MET A 634 8.57 22.20 -18.09
CA MET A 634 7.62 22.18 -16.99
C MET A 634 6.39 21.39 -17.38
N GLY A 635 5.99 20.46 -16.51
CA GLY A 635 4.74 19.73 -16.61
C GLY A 635 3.61 20.37 -15.79
N TYR A 636 2.70 19.54 -15.31
CA TYR A 636 1.47 19.99 -14.67
C TYR A 636 1.74 20.69 -13.32
N ALA A 637 1.25 21.92 -13.21
CA ALA A 637 1.42 22.75 -12.02
C ALA A 637 0.91 22.10 -10.73
N GLY A 638 -0.17 21.28 -10.80
CA GLY A 638 -0.73 20.57 -9.65
C GLY A 638 0.23 19.53 -9.07
N HIS A 639 0.94 18.77 -9.93
CA HIS A 639 1.96 17.80 -9.50
C HIS A 639 3.12 18.52 -8.80
N LEU A 640 3.64 19.58 -9.42
CA LEU A 640 4.76 20.37 -8.88
C LEU A 640 4.41 21.01 -7.54
N TRP A 641 3.23 21.63 -7.46
CA TRP A 641 2.75 22.24 -6.23
C TRP A 641 2.59 21.22 -5.09
N SER A 642 2.00 20.06 -5.37
CA SER A 642 1.80 19.00 -4.35
C SER A 642 3.12 18.47 -3.80
N GLN A 643 4.20 18.59 -4.58
CA GLN A 643 5.57 18.23 -4.20
C GLN A 643 6.36 19.39 -3.60
N GLY A 644 5.75 20.58 -3.47
CA GLY A 644 6.38 21.76 -2.89
C GLY A 644 7.37 22.48 -3.83
N ILE A 645 7.33 22.20 -5.14
CA ILE A 645 8.17 22.84 -6.15
C ILE A 645 7.56 24.18 -6.55
N ASP A 646 8.38 25.23 -6.56
CA ASP A 646 7.96 26.53 -7.09
C ASP A 646 8.10 26.56 -8.60
N TYR A 647 6.99 26.72 -9.27
CA TYR A 647 6.90 26.72 -10.72
C TYR A 647 6.46 28.08 -11.33
N ALA A 648 6.06 29.04 -10.50
CA ALA A 648 5.35 30.24 -10.97
C ALA A 648 6.18 31.07 -12.00
N ALA A 649 7.46 31.25 -11.76
CA ALA A 649 8.33 31.98 -12.69
C ALA A 649 8.42 31.26 -14.04
N ARG A 650 8.58 29.95 -14.03
CA ARG A 650 8.71 29.13 -15.26
C ARG A 650 7.37 29.06 -16.04
N ASP A 651 6.23 28.98 -15.37
CA ASP A 651 4.91 29.07 -16.02
C ASP A 651 4.75 30.41 -16.76
N ALA A 652 5.16 31.51 -16.13
CA ALA A 652 5.12 32.83 -16.75
C ALA A 652 6.02 32.93 -18.00
N GLU A 653 7.21 32.34 -17.96
CA GLU A 653 8.12 32.28 -19.11
C GLU A 653 7.57 31.46 -20.26
N ILE A 654 6.98 30.27 -19.96
CA ILE A 654 6.33 29.41 -20.96
C ILE A 654 5.23 30.20 -21.68
N ARG A 655 4.38 30.93 -20.96
CA ARG A 655 3.33 31.75 -21.56
C ARG A 655 3.91 32.86 -22.48
N ARG A 656 4.99 33.47 -22.11
CA ARG A 656 5.68 34.48 -22.96
C ARG A 656 6.27 33.85 -24.21
N ILE A 657 6.90 32.68 -24.10
CA ILE A 657 7.45 31.95 -25.24
C ILE A 657 6.35 31.63 -26.25
N TYR A 658 5.22 31.00 -25.77
CA TYR A 658 4.13 30.66 -26.66
C TYR A 658 3.43 31.86 -27.30
N ALA A 659 3.35 32.99 -26.61
CA ALA A 659 2.84 34.23 -27.18
C ALA A 659 3.77 34.87 -28.23
N GLY A 660 5.00 34.35 -28.39
CA GLY A 660 5.99 34.93 -29.29
C GLY A 660 6.47 36.32 -28.85
N ALA A 661 6.65 36.50 -27.52
CA ALA A 661 7.17 37.76 -26.96
C ALA A 661 8.57 38.08 -27.55
N PRO A 662 8.98 39.38 -27.55
CA PRO A 662 10.26 39.79 -28.14
C PRO A 662 11.48 39.03 -27.60
N ASP A 663 11.42 38.54 -26.36
CA ASP A 663 12.47 37.76 -25.70
C ASP A 663 12.27 36.24 -25.76
N ALA A 664 11.29 35.74 -26.52
CA ALA A 664 10.95 34.31 -26.56
C ALA A 664 12.14 33.43 -27.01
N GLU A 665 12.93 33.87 -28.02
CA GLU A 665 14.11 33.12 -28.46
C GLU A 665 15.21 33.08 -27.37
N SER A 666 15.43 34.17 -26.69
CA SER A 666 16.43 34.24 -25.61
C SER A 666 16.01 33.38 -24.41
N LEU A 667 14.69 33.27 -24.14
CA LEU A 667 14.14 32.38 -23.12
C LEU A 667 14.32 30.91 -23.50
N LEU A 668 14.02 30.52 -24.75
CA LEU A 668 14.27 29.18 -25.25
C LEU A 668 15.74 28.77 -25.13
N ALA A 669 16.64 29.65 -25.52
CA ALA A 669 18.09 29.42 -25.44
C ALA A 669 18.58 29.32 -23.99
N ARG A 670 18.14 30.25 -23.13
CA ARG A 670 18.49 30.23 -21.69
C ARG A 670 18.07 28.98 -20.97
N GLU A 671 16.84 28.50 -21.23
CA GLU A 671 16.31 27.30 -20.62
C GLU A 671 16.87 26.02 -21.27
N GLY A 672 17.61 26.12 -22.39
CA GLY A 672 18.17 24.98 -23.09
C GLY A 672 17.11 24.11 -23.80
N VAL A 673 15.99 24.71 -24.21
CA VAL A 673 14.90 24.00 -24.89
C VAL A 673 15.37 23.55 -26.27
N GLU A 674 15.33 22.24 -26.54
CA GLU A 674 15.73 21.65 -27.81
C GLU A 674 14.54 21.52 -28.78
N TYR A 675 13.34 21.27 -28.25
CA TYR A 675 12.15 21.06 -29.06
C TYR A 675 10.94 21.76 -28.44
N VAL A 676 10.00 22.16 -29.31
CA VAL A 676 8.72 22.76 -28.92
C VAL A 676 7.58 21.98 -29.57
N VAL A 677 6.52 21.73 -28.79
CA VAL A 677 5.29 21.10 -29.29
C VAL A 677 4.23 22.18 -29.51
N ILE A 678 3.49 22.08 -30.60
CA ILE A 678 2.23 22.80 -30.85
C ILE A 678 1.13 21.77 -31.14
N SER A 679 0.15 21.70 -30.26
CA SER A 679 -0.93 20.72 -30.32
C SER A 679 -2.29 21.35 -29.93
N PRO A 680 -3.40 20.61 -29.93
CA PRO A 680 -4.65 21.08 -29.36
C PRO A 680 -4.53 21.50 -27.88
N LEU A 681 -3.61 20.90 -27.10
CA LEU A 681 -3.40 21.21 -25.68
C LEU A 681 -2.79 22.62 -25.51
N GLU A 682 -1.79 22.97 -26.31
CA GLU A 682 -1.21 24.32 -26.31
C GLU A 682 -2.23 25.36 -26.71
N ARG A 683 -2.98 25.10 -27.80
CA ARG A 683 -3.99 26.05 -28.33
C ARG A 683 -5.14 26.29 -27.32
N THR A 684 -5.46 25.29 -26.50
CA THR A 684 -6.53 25.40 -25.49
C THR A 684 -6.05 26.07 -24.20
N SER A 685 -4.80 25.80 -23.78
CA SER A 685 -4.29 26.20 -22.46
C SER A 685 -3.52 27.50 -22.48
N LEU A 686 -3.00 27.92 -23.66
CA LEU A 686 -2.09 29.04 -23.82
C LEU A 686 -2.51 29.93 -25.02
N THR A 687 -2.01 31.15 -25.03
CA THR A 687 -2.07 32.01 -26.21
C THR A 687 -0.89 31.65 -27.11
N VAL A 688 -1.15 31.02 -28.26
CA VAL A 688 -0.11 30.50 -29.16
C VAL A 688 0.02 31.40 -30.38
N ASN A 689 1.21 32.00 -30.58
CA ASN A 689 1.58 32.66 -31.83
C ASN A 689 2.25 31.64 -32.77
N GLU A 690 1.44 30.94 -33.57
CA GLU A 690 1.97 29.90 -34.48
C GLU A 690 2.96 30.50 -35.50
N GLN A 691 2.81 31.75 -35.92
CA GLN A 691 3.72 32.39 -36.86
C GLN A 691 5.16 32.52 -36.28
N PHE A 692 5.28 32.71 -34.97
CA PHE A 692 6.58 32.69 -34.30
C PHE A 692 7.29 31.35 -34.47
N PHE A 693 6.55 30.23 -34.37
CA PHE A 693 7.13 28.88 -34.45
C PHE A 693 7.39 28.36 -35.86
N THR A 694 6.80 28.98 -36.91
CA THR A 694 7.10 28.61 -38.32
C THR A 694 8.54 28.84 -38.73
N ARG A 695 9.29 29.67 -38.00
CA ARG A 695 10.73 29.90 -38.21
C ARG A 695 11.61 28.71 -37.80
N PHE A 696 11.10 27.80 -36.97
CA PHE A 696 11.79 26.59 -36.56
C PHE A 696 11.49 25.42 -37.49
N LYS A 697 12.45 24.50 -37.63
CA LYS A 697 12.28 23.33 -38.48
C LYS A 697 11.24 22.37 -37.87
N LYS A 698 10.12 22.14 -38.55
CA LYS A 698 9.19 21.07 -38.19
C LYS A 698 9.86 19.71 -38.46
N VAL A 699 9.99 18.87 -37.42
CA VAL A 699 10.66 17.55 -37.49
C VAL A 699 9.69 16.39 -37.29
N GLY A 700 8.49 16.64 -36.81
CA GLY A 700 7.47 15.60 -36.63
C GLY A 700 6.05 16.16 -36.65
N GLU A 701 5.09 15.35 -37.10
CA GLU A 701 3.68 15.71 -37.14
C GLU A 701 2.79 14.47 -37.05
N THR A 702 1.68 14.57 -36.31
CA THR A 702 0.63 13.54 -36.25
C THR A 702 -0.68 14.23 -35.97
N GLY A 703 -1.66 14.18 -36.90
CA GLY A 703 -2.90 14.89 -36.77
C GLY A 703 -2.69 16.39 -36.53
N ALA A 704 -3.15 16.90 -35.41
CA ALA A 704 -2.98 18.29 -35.00
C ALA A 704 -1.73 18.56 -34.13
N TYR A 705 -0.93 17.52 -33.84
CA TYR A 705 0.30 17.60 -33.05
C TYR A 705 1.51 17.86 -33.95
N ARG A 706 2.34 18.85 -33.63
CA ARG A 706 3.53 19.26 -34.37
C ARG A 706 4.73 19.40 -33.45
N LEU A 707 5.89 18.88 -33.89
CA LEU A 707 7.16 18.98 -33.17
C LEU A 707 8.11 19.86 -33.97
N TYR A 708 8.60 20.90 -33.35
CA TYR A 708 9.59 21.83 -33.92
C TYR A 708 10.92 21.69 -33.19
N LYS A 709 12.03 21.64 -33.98
CA LYS A 709 13.39 21.66 -33.44
C LYS A 709 13.85 23.10 -33.31
N VAL A 710 14.19 23.52 -32.10
CA VAL A 710 14.82 24.81 -31.84
C VAL A 710 16.28 24.71 -32.24
N THR A 711 16.67 25.47 -33.28
CA THR A 711 18.07 25.63 -33.66
C THR A 711 18.64 26.70 -32.79
N SER A 712 19.69 26.40 -32.03
CA SER A 712 20.47 27.48 -31.38
C SER A 712 20.95 28.42 -32.46
N PRO A 713 20.84 29.78 -32.26
CA PRO A 713 21.33 30.78 -33.21
C PRO A 713 22.84 30.64 -33.48
#